data_83017c2ae3026bd4287337637e8c0771
#
_entry.id   83017c2ae3026bd4287337637e8c0771
#
_cell.length_a   1.000
_cell.length_b   1.000
_cell.length_c   1.000
_cell.angle_alpha   90.00
_cell.angle_beta   90.00
_cell.angle_gamma   90.00
#
_symmetry.space_group_name_H-M   'P 1'
#
loop_
_entity.id
_entity.type
_entity.pdbx_description
1 polymer ?
#
loop_
_entity_poly.entity_id
_entity_poly.type
_entity_poly.pdbx_seq_one_letter_code
_entity_poly.pdbx_strand_id
1 'polypeptide(L)'
;EGLYRYLLLTQCNALNAPLPRMFEKMGGYTELLLPNNILKQDSVLGHMVADIPEADWTDQVQIIGWLYQYYNSELKDDTFALLKKNVKITKERIPSATQLFTPDWIVRYMVENSLGRIYVDKRKNEGIYADGRGLDEMTWHEAESERIATETLIADKMGWKYYLPEAEQTQEVRKQLDEIQNEYATLDVKDIKVIDPCMGSGHILVYAFDVLMQIYEATGYSQRDAAQSILENNLYGLDIDDRAAQLAYFAVMMKARQYDRRIFSRDIQPHVYAIVESNGLDSSSVEYFTNNDPQLKKAFGTLMNELRDAKEYGSILNISQVDFSALYAREEEVRADISMFREIVLNSILPLIQVAEAMAQKYEVVVTNPPYMGGRNMNNRLLEKIVAEYPQGKPDLYSAFILKAMRMTRNNGFSAMITQHSWMFLSSFETLRQTYLNNDIVNMCHLGARAFEEIDGEVVQTATWVSRNCHTPNCNGTFVRLVPFDSQDEKEKKFLTHTAKNYYVSNSRFNSIPGKALAYWLGNPDVFTQGILLEKVANPRQGMKTLDNDYYIRLWHEVSRNNIMVSATDAQVAIKSGCKWFPINHGGEYRKYYGNNYTVVNWYNDGEEMKANAIKKYNCITRTITNIAYYFKPGVTWSVICSKPSFRWYGTGFLFSNGGQCVVPDEDDELEYIAGFLNSKVTEYLLNILSPTLGFESGYLKKLPIIKGVDKKTEILSLTERNISICKTDWDSYETSWDF
;
A
#
# COMPACT_ATOMS: atom_id res chain seq x y z
N GLU A 1 -35.72 25.98 -20.73
CA GLU A 1 -34.73 24.89 -20.89
C GLU A 1 -33.86 25.09 -22.14
N GLY A 2 -34.43 25.38 -23.33
CA GLY A 2 -33.64 25.63 -24.54
C GLY A 2 -32.66 26.79 -24.43
N LEU A 3 -33.07 27.89 -23.79
CA LEU A 3 -32.19 29.06 -23.53
C LEU A 3 -31.01 28.65 -22.57
N TYR A 4 -31.31 27.91 -21.52
CA TYR A 4 -30.29 27.45 -20.57
C TYR A 4 -29.28 26.53 -21.28
N ARG A 5 -29.76 25.58 -22.09
CA ARG A 5 -28.93 24.69 -22.89
C ARG A 5 -27.99 25.47 -23.82
N TYR A 6 -28.53 26.45 -24.54
CA TYR A 6 -27.77 27.33 -25.43
C TYR A 6 -26.68 28.10 -24.64
N LEU A 7 -27.04 28.71 -23.47
CA LEU A 7 -26.08 29.42 -22.65
C LEU A 7 -25.00 28.50 -22.06
N LEU A 8 -25.36 27.30 -21.60
CA LEU A 8 -24.43 26.30 -21.11
C LEU A 8 -23.41 25.89 -22.18
N LEU A 9 -23.88 25.54 -23.37
CA LEU A 9 -23.02 25.18 -24.49
C LEU A 9 -22.10 26.35 -24.92
N THR A 10 -22.65 27.55 -24.98
CA THR A 10 -21.87 28.75 -25.33
C THR A 10 -20.76 29.00 -24.31
N GLN A 11 -21.06 28.86 -23.02
CA GLN A 11 -20.07 29.02 -21.96
C GLN A 11 -19.01 27.90 -21.94
N CYS A 12 -19.42 26.64 -22.09
CA CYS A 12 -18.48 25.53 -22.21
C CYS A 12 -17.51 25.72 -23.38
N ASN A 13 -18.03 26.12 -24.54
CA ASN A 13 -17.21 26.39 -25.71
C ASN A 13 -16.28 27.61 -25.52
N ALA A 14 -16.73 28.65 -24.81
CA ALA A 14 -15.90 29.79 -24.45
C ALA A 14 -14.76 29.39 -23.46
N LEU A 15 -15.06 28.48 -22.54
CA LEU A 15 -14.09 27.95 -21.58
C LEU A 15 -13.04 27.01 -22.21
N ASN A 16 -13.27 26.50 -23.42
CA ASN A 16 -12.28 25.72 -24.15
C ASN A 16 -10.96 26.50 -24.37
N ALA A 17 -11.05 27.81 -24.68
CA ALA A 17 -9.85 28.60 -24.92
C ALA A 17 -8.93 28.73 -23.66
N PRO A 18 -9.45 29.06 -22.45
CA PRO A 18 -8.63 29.15 -21.24
C PRO A 18 -8.34 27.78 -20.58
N LEU A 19 -9.16 26.76 -20.80
CA LEU A 19 -9.07 25.46 -20.14
C LEU A 19 -9.29 24.30 -21.16
N PRO A 20 -8.42 24.17 -22.16
CA PRO A 20 -8.65 23.28 -23.31
C PRO A 20 -8.69 21.79 -22.93
N ARG A 21 -8.06 21.37 -21.84
CA ARG A 21 -8.08 19.97 -21.37
C ARG A 21 -9.29 19.62 -20.52
N MET A 22 -10.03 20.63 -20.02
CA MET A 22 -11.25 20.42 -19.24
C MET A 22 -12.51 20.54 -20.10
N PHE A 23 -12.55 21.53 -21.00
CA PHE A 23 -13.70 21.84 -21.81
C PHE A 23 -13.36 21.61 -23.28
N GLU A 24 -13.75 20.45 -23.82
CA GLU A 24 -13.70 20.21 -25.27
C GLU A 24 -14.75 21.06 -25.99
N LYS A 25 -14.47 21.43 -27.24
CA LYS A 25 -15.47 22.12 -28.05
C LYS A 25 -16.66 21.21 -28.28
N MET A 26 -17.81 21.61 -27.72
CA MET A 26 -19.07 20.90 -27.89
C MET A 26 -19.72 21.30 -29.22
N GLY A 27 -20.05 20.33 -30.04
CA GLY A 27 -20.76 20.50 -31.32
C GLY A 27 -21.21 19.17 -31.90
N GLY A 28 -22.25 19.22 -32.73
CA GLY A 28 -22.79 18.01 -33.38
C GLY A 28 -23.47 17.03 -32.41
N TYR A 29 -23.04 15.76 -32.43
CA TYR A 29 -23.69 14.71 -31.62
C TYR A 29 -23.53 14.84 -30.11
N THR A 30 -22.46 15.53 -29.61
CA THR A 30 -22.23 15.71 -28.19
C THR A 30 -23.31 16.54 -27.51
N GLU A 31 -23.96 17.45 -28.24
CA GLU A 31 -25.11 18.20 -27.75
C GLU A 31 -26.31 17.32 -27.43
N LEU A 32 -26.43 16.17 -28.08
CA LEU A 32 -27.53 15.21 -27.90
C LEU A 32 -27.40 14.45 -26.57
N LEU A 33 -26.20 14.43 -25.97
CA LEU A 33 -25.97 13.78 -24.68
C LEU A 33 -26.54 14.58 -23.50
N LEU A 34 -26.84 15.87 -23.68
CA LEU A 34 -27.44 16.67 -22.61
C LEU A 34 -28.90 16.24 -22.37
N PRO A 35 -29.27 15.86 -21.13
CA PRO A 35 -30.61 15.38 -20.82
C PRO A 35 -31.67 16.46 -21.01
N ASN A 36 -32.89 16.04 -21.43
CA ASN A 36 -33.99 17.00 -21.70
C ASN A 36 -34.65 17.57 -20.44
N ASN A 37 -34.26 17.12 -19.24
CA ASN A 37 -34.90 17.50 -17.98
C ASN A 37 -33.91 18.19 -17.02
N ILE A 38 -32.88 18.85 -17.53
CA ILE A 38 -31.75 19.36 -16.78
C ILE A 38 -32.11 20.39 -15.69
N LEU A 39 -33.22 21.14 -15.88
CA LEU A 39 -33.70 22.16 -14.93
C LEU A 39 -34.86 21.67 -14.03
N LYS A 40 -35.26 20.42 -14.09
CA LYS A 40 -36.26 19.89 -13.16
C LYS A 40 -35.69 19.75 -11.75
N GLN A 41 -36.57 19.86 -10.76
CA GLN A 41 -36.19 19.78 -9.35
C GLN A 41 -35.60 18.42 -8.97
N ASP A 42 -36.02 17.35 -9.66
CA ASP A 42 -35.54 15.98 -9.53
C ASP A 42 -34.36 15.66 -10.47
N SER A 43 -33.79 16.67 -11.12
CA SER A 43 -32.59 16.48 -11.96
C SER A 43 -31.32 16.51 -11.13
N VAL A 44 -30.21 15.99 -11.69
CA VAL A 44 -28.87 16.05 -11.05
C VAL A 44 -28.51 17.48 -10.67
N LEU A 45 -28.73 18.46 -11.56
CA LEU A 45 -28.48 19.89 -11.24
C LEU A 45 -29.42 20.42 -10.16
N GLY A 46 -30.69 20.00 -10.17
CA GLY A 46 -31.65 20.38 -9.12
C GLY A 46 -31.19 19.89 -7.75
N HIS A 47 -30.77 18.64 -7.64
CA HIS A 47 -30.20 18.08 -6.40
C HIS A 47 -28.89 18.75 -6.02
N MET A 48 -27.96 18.96 -6.95
CA MET A 48 -26.70 19.64 -6.65
C MET A 48 -26.91 21.03 -6.04
N VAL A 49 -27.89 21.79 -6.55
CA VAL A 49 -28.21 23.14 -6.04
C VAL A 49 -28.98 23.10 -4.72
N ALA A 50 -29.82 22.08 -4.51
CA ALA A 50 -30.67 21.98 -3.33
C ALA A 50 -29.95 21.35 -2.13
N ASP A 51 -29.12 20.34 -2.38
CA ASP A 51 -28.57 19.46 -1.35
C ASP A 51 -27.14 19.84 -0.94
N ILE A 52 -26.40 20.61 -1.77
CA ILE A 52 -25.02 21.01 -1.48
C ILE A 52 -25.00 22.50 -1.11
N PRO A 53 -24.57 22.87 0.12
CA PRO A 53 -24.45 24.26 0.55
C PRO A 53 -23.51 25.09 -0.34
N GLU A 54 -23.84 26.33 -0.60
CA GLU A 54 -23.02 27.23 -1.43
C GLU A 54 -21.59 27.40 -0.87
N ALA A 55 -21.42 27.34 0.46
CA ALA A 55 -20.12 27.44 1.11
C ALA A 55 -19.17 26.29 0.70
N ASP A 56 -19.72 25.10 0.41
CA ASP A 56 -18.90 23.93 0.01
C ASP A 56 -18.37 24.06 -1.43
N TRP A 57 -18.95 24.96 -2.23
CA TRP A 57 -18.49 25.26 -3.59
C TRP A 57 -17.44 26.37 -3.66
N THR A 58 -17.35 27.22 -2.64
CA THR A 58 -16.58 28.45 -2.74
C THR A 58 -15.12 28.32 -2.32
N ASP A 59 -14.79 27.46 -1.34
CA ASP A 59 -13.46 27.41 -0.77
C ASP A 59 -12.78 26.02 -0.85
N GLN A 60 -13.48 24.98 -1.31
CA GLN A 60 -12.97 23.62 -1.26
C GLN A 60 -12.99 22.92 -2.63
N VAL A 61 -11.81 22.80 -3.24
CA VAL A 61 -11.61 21.97 -4.45
C VAL A 61 -11.92 20.49 -4.19
N GLN A 62 -11.96 20.07 -2.94
CA GLN A 62 -12.24 18.71 -2.47
C GLN A 62 -13.61 18.17 -2.91
N ILE A 63 -14.63 19.04 -3.02
CA ILE A 63 -15.98 18.64 -3.44
C ILE A 63 -15.98 17.96 -4.82
N ILE A 64 -15.10 18.40 -5.72
CA ILE A 64 -14.95 17.81 -7.05
C ILE A 64 -14.42 16.37 -6.93
N GLY A 65 -13.48 16.14 -6.01
CA GLY A 65 -12.94 14.80 -5.72
C GLY A 65 -14.02 13.87 -5.19
N TRP A 66 -14.86 14.33 -4.26
CA TRP A 66 -15.97 13.55 -3.72
C TRP A 66 -17.03 13.24 -4.77
N LEU A 67 -17.44 14.23 -5.58
CA LEU A 67 -18.36 14.01 -6.67
C LEU A 67 -17.88 12.94 -7.64
N TYR A 68 -16.59 12.95 -7.97
CA TYR A 68 -15.98 11.93 -8.82
C TYR A 68 -15.97 10.56 -8.15
N GLN A 69 -15.68 10.49 -6.86
CA GLN A 69 -15.69 9.24 -6.11
C GLN A 69 -17.09 8.62 -6.05
N TYR A 70 -18.10 9.41 -5.72
CA TYR A 70 -19.49 8.93 -5.69
C TYR A 70 -20.02 8.57 -7.08
N TYR A 71 -19.59 9.26 -8.12
CA TYR A 71 -19.91 8.91 -9.49
C TYR A 71 -19.46 7.49 -9.88
N ASN A 72 -18.34 7.04 -9.33
CA ASN A 72 -17.79 5.72 -9.60
C ASN A 72 -18.31 4.62 -8.66
N SER A 73 -19.15 4.92 -7.66
CA SER A 73 -19.58 3.95 -6.63
C SER A 73 -20.32 2.75 -7.20
N GLU A 74 -21.27 2.94 -8.12
CA GLU A 74 -22.00 1.83 -8.74
C GLU A 74 -21.07 0.88 -9.50
N LEU A 75 -20.14 1.42 -10.30
CA LEU A 75 -19.16 0.62 -11.04
C LEU A 75 -18.19 -0.11 -10.10
N LYS A 76 -17.88 0.50 -8.97
CA LYS A 76 -17.08 -0.09 -7.90
C LYS A 76 -17.79 -1.29 -7.29
N ASP A 77 -19.05 -1.15 -6.90
CA ASP A 77 -19.88 -2.22 -6.33
C ASP A 77 -20.04 -3.39 -7.29
N ASP A 78 -20.34 -3.12 -8.56
CA ASP A 78 -20.39 -4.11 -9.63
C ASP A 78 -19.06 -4.87 -9.76
N THR A 79 -17.95 -4.16 -9.71
CA THR A 79 -16.61 -4.76 -9.81
C THR A 79 -16.33 -5.69 -8.63
N PHE A 80 -16.66 -5.27 -7.41
CA PHE A 80 -16.52 -6.12 -6.22
C PHE A 80 -17.46 -7.34 -6.26
N ALA A 81 -18.69 -7.19 -6.81
CA ALA A 81 -19.59 -8.32 -7.02
C ALA A 81 -19.02 -9.35 -8.02
N LEU A 82 -18.33 -8.90 -9.07
CA LEU A 82 -17.62 -9.77 -10.01
C LEU A 82 -16.41 -10.45 -9.37
N LEU A 83 -15.65 -9.76 -8.52
CA LEU A 83 -14.53 -10.36 -7.77
C LEU A 83 -14.99 -11.50 -6.86
N LYS A 84 -16.16 -11.39 -6.22
CA LYS A 84 -16.76 -12.49 -5.44
C LYS A 84 -17.04 -13.73 -6.30
N LYS A 85 -17.24 -13.55 -7.60
CA LYS A 85 -17.39 -14.63 -8.60
C LYS A 85 -16.07 -15.07 -9.24
N ASN A 86 -14.91 -14.65 -8.71
CA ASN A 86 -13.56 -14.89 -9.22
C ASN A 86 -13.31 -14.34 -10.65
N VAL A 87 -14.02 -13.29 -11.06
CA VAL A 87 -13.75 -12.54 -12.29
C VAL A 87 -12.68 -11.50 -11.99
N LYS A 88 -11.61 -11.45 -12.78
CA LYS A 88 -10.51 -10.49 -12.62
C LYS A 88 -10.91 -9.08 -13.09
N ILE A 89 -10.23 -8.07 -12.53
CA ILE A 89 -10.44 -6.66 -12.87
C ILE A 89 -9.92 -6.40 -14.30
N THR A 90 -10.76 -5.85 -15.16
CA THR A 90 -10.36 -5.41 -16.51
C THR A 90 -9.78 -4.00 -16.48
N LYS A 91 -9.08 -3.58 -17.55
CA LYS A 91 -8.45 -2.25 -17.63
C LYS A 91 -9.44 -1.11 -17.40
N GLU A 92 -10.65 -1.22 -17.93
CA GLU A 92 -11.70 -0.21 -17.81
C GLU A 92 -12.24 -0.08 -16.36
N ARG A 93 -12.06 -1.13 -15.55
CA ARG A 93 -12.54 -1.20 -14.17
C ARG A 93 -11.45 -0.90 -13.13
N ILE A 94 -10.18 -0.78 -13.54
CA ILE A 94 -9.08 -0.45 -12.63
C ILE A 94 -9.36 0.87 -11.89
N PRO A 95 -9.72 1.98 -12.55
CA PRO A 95 -9.96 3.25 -11.86
C PRO A 95 -11.03 3.14 -10.77
N SER A 96 -12.21 2.61 -11.10
CA SER A 96 -13.32 2.50 -10.13
C SER A 96 -13.03 1.54 -8.98
N ALA A 97 -12.29 0.45 -9.25
CA ALA A 97 -11.94 -0.55 -8.24
C ALA A 97 -10.89 -0.06 -7.22
N THR A 98 -10.06 0.89 -7.60
CA THR A 98 -8.88 1.32 -6.82
C THR A 98 -8.96 2.76 -6.32
N GLN A 99 -9.98 3.51 -6.75
CA GLN A 99 -10.17 4.87 -6.33
C GLN A 99 -10.44 4.96 -4.83
N LEU A 100 -9.63 5.78 -4.15
CA LEU A 100 -9.71 6.03 -2.72
C LEU A 100 -9.27 7.48 -2.44
N PHE A 101 -10.16 8.29 -1.88
CA PHE A 101 -9.86 9.67 -1.54
C PHE A 101 -9.01 9.74 -0.26
N THR A 102 -7.85 10.39 -0.35
CA THR A 102 -6.94 10.51 0.80
C THR A 102 -7.44 11.60 1.75
N PRO A 103 -7.60 11.32 3.06
CA PRO A 103 -7.96 12.34 4.04
C PRO A 103 -7.01 13.55 4.04
N ASP A 104 -7.55 14.75 4.18
CA ASP A 104 -6.81 16.01 4.05
C ASP A 104 -5.58 16.08 4.97
N TRP A 105 -5.72 15.72 6.24
CA TRP A 105 -4.61 15.74 7.19
C TRP A 105 -3.46 14.81 6.81
N ILE A 106 -3.77 13.66 6.13
CA ILE A 106 -2.76 12.72 5.65
C ILE A 106 -2.04 13.31 4.44
N VAL A 107 -2.76 13.99 3.54
CA VAL A 107 -2.15 14.73 2.42
C VAL A 107 -1.19 15.78 2.95
N ARG A 108 -1.62 16.57 3.95
CA ARG A 108 -0.78 17.57 4.60
C ARG A 108 0.46 16.94 5.23
N TYR A 109 0.29 15.87 6.00
CA TYR A 109 1.42 15.13 6.55
C TYR A 109 2.41 14.69 5.47
N MET A 110 1.96 14.09 4.37
CA MET A 110 2.84 13.62 3.31
C MET A 110 3.62 14.77 2.65
N VAL A 111 2.95 15.85 2.31
CA VAL A 111 3.55 16.99 1.59
C VAL A 111 4.48 17.80 2.50
N GLU A 112 4.04 18.10 3.74
CA GLU A 112 4.83 18.90 4.70
C GLU A 112 6.13 18.16 5.09
N ASN A 113 6.08 16.81 5.20
CA ASN A 113 7.25 15.99 5.57
C ASN A 113 8.13 15.55 4.40
N SER A 114 7.77 15.86 3.17
CA SER A 114 8.58 15.61 1.98
C SER A 114 9.00 16.91 1.31
N LEU A 115 8.10 17.60 0.65
CA LEU A 115 8.37 18.90 0.01
C LEU A 115 8.75 19.97 1.04
N GLY A 116 7.97 20.09 2.13
CA GLY A 116 8.26 21.02 3.20
C GLY A 116 9.61 20.77 3.85
N ARG A 117 10.01 19.49 3.99
CA ARG A 117 11.32 19.12 4.54
C ARG A 117 12.49 19.65 3.73
N ILE A 118 12.43 19.64 2.40
CA ILE A 118 13.48 20.24 1.57
C ILE A 118 13.70 21.71 1.94
N TYR A 119 12.62 22.45 2.14
CA TYR A 119 12.70 23.85 2.55
C TYR A 119 13.25 24.01 3.98
N VAL A 120 12.78 23.19 4.92
CA VAL A 120 13.30 23.22 6.30
C VAL A 120 14.78 22.90 6.34
N ASP A 121 15.24 21.88 5.62
CA ASP A 121 16.65 21.50 5.54
C ASP A 121 17.49 22.63 4.91
N LYS A 122 16.98 23.29 3.85
CA LYS A 122 17.62 24.47 3.27
C LYS A 122 17.77 25.59 4.29
N ARG A 123 16.72 25.92 5.03
CA ARG A 123 16.72 27.00 6.03
C ARG A 123 17.64 26.73 7.21
N LYS A 124 17.74 25.47 7.67
CA LYS A 124 18.71 25.09 8.71
C LYS A 124 20.15 25.36 8.28
N ASN A 125 20.48 25.06 7.04
CA ASN A 125 21.83 25.28 6.50
C ASN A 125 22.22 26.76 6.36
N GLU A 126 21.25 27.69 6.42
CA GLU A 126 21.53 29.13 6.48
C GLU A 126 22.01 29.58 7.88
N GLY A 127 22.14 28.68 8.86
CA GLY A 127 22.68 28.93 10.20
C GLY A 127 21.73 29.73 11.12
N ILE A 128 20.45 29.75 10.83
CA ILE A 128 19.45 30.44 11.66
C ILE A 128 18.93 29.44 12.70
N TYR A 129 19.39 29.57 13.93
CA TYR A 129 18.95 28.74 15.06
C TYR A 129 18.00 29.48 15.98
N ALA A 130 17.14 28.76 16.71
CA ALA A 130 16.08 29.33 17.53
C ALA A 130 16.64 30.14 18.71
N ASP A 131 17.74 29.74 19.31
CA ASP A 131 18.34 30.42 20.47
C ASP A 131 19.42 31.47 20.09
N GLY A 132 19.77 31.57 18.81
CA GLY A 132 20.72 32.57 18.29
C GLY A 132 22.20 32.29 18.58
N ARG A 133 22.51 31.14 19.19
CA ARG A 133 23.93 30.69 19.40
C ARG A 133 24.38 29.84 18.22
N GLY A 134 25.69 29.83 17.97
CA GLY A 134 26.32 28.89 17.03
C GLY A 134 26.29 27.45 17.58
N LEU A 135 26.11 26.46 16.73
CA LEU A 135 26.14 25.04 17.16
C LEU A 135 27.48 24.63 17.75
N ASP A 136 28.57 25.30 17.38
CA ASP A 136 29.93 25.03 17.87
C ASP A 136 30.11 25.39 19.35
N GLU A 137 29.21 26.20 19.91
CA GLU A 137 29.20 26.61 21.32
C GLU A 137 28.35 25.69 22.22
N MET A 138 27.73 24.65 21.63
CA MET A 138 26.80 23.76 22.29
C MET A 138 27.39 22.36 22.50
N THR A 139 26.95 21.68 23.55
CA THR A 139 27.16 20.24 23.66
C THR A 139 26.38 19.51 22.56
N TRP A 140 26.78 18.27 22.24
CA TRP A 140 26.08 17.48 21.20
C TRP A 140 24.57 17.39 21.42
N HIS A 141 24.11 17.11 22.64
CA HIS A 141 22.68 17.01 22.95
C HIS A 141 21.96 18.35 22.86
N GLU A 142 22.60 19.45 23.25
CA GLU A 142 22.03 20.79 23.07
C GLU A 142 21.91 21.12 21.59
N ALA A 143 22.93 20.81 20.78
CA ALA A 143 22.92 21.05 19.34
C ALA A 143 21.81 20.25 18.63
N GLU A 144 21.60 18.97 18.98
CA GLU A 144 20.50 18.18 18.41
C GLU A 144 19.12 18.70 18.86
N SER A 145 18.97 19.06 20.13
CA SER A 145 17.73 19.66 20.65
C SER A 145 17.42 20.99 19.95
N GLU A 146 18.43 21.84 19.73
CA GLU A 146 18.29 23.10 19.03
C GLU A 146 17.94 22.91 17.56
N ARG A 147 18.49 21.91 16.87
CA ARG A 147 18.09 21.55 15.50
C ARG A 147 16.61 21.19 15.42
N ILE A 148 16.13 20.33 16.33
CA ILE A 148 14.72 19.92 16.41
C ILE A 148 13.82 21.14 16.68
N ALA A 149 14.21 22.02 17.61
CA ALA A 149 13.50 23.24 17.92
C ALA A 149 13.43 24.20 16.71
N THR A 150 14.53 24.32 15.99
CA THR A 150 14.62 25.13 14.75
C THR A 150 13.73 24.58 13.64
N GLU A 151 13.71 23.26 13.42
CA GLU A 151 12.80 22.64 12.45
C GLU A 151 11.34 22.93 12.79
N THR A 152 10.97 22.76 14.06
CA THR A 152 9.64 23.05 14.57
C THR A 152 9.28 24.52 14.37
N LEU A 153 10.18 25.44 14.72
CA LEU A 153 9.97 26.89 14.55
C LEU A 153 9.77 27.27 13.07
N ILE A 154 10.53 26.69 12.14
CA ILE A 154 10.38 26.94 10.69
C ILE A 154 9.02 26.41 10.24
N ALA A 155 8.65 25.18 10.61
CA ALA A 155 7.36 24.59 10.25
C ALA A 155 6.17 25.40 10.80
N ASP A 156 6.25 25.85 12.06
CA ASP A 156 5.23 26.69 12.70
C ASP A 156 5.06 28.05 11.98
N LYS A 157 6.17 28.69 11.58
CA LYS A 157 6.13 29.93 10.80
C LYS A 157 5.47 29.76 9.43
N MET A 158 5.61 28.57 8.84
CA MET A 158 4.98 28.19 7.57
C MET A 158 3.53 27.71 7.76
N GLY A 159 3.08 27.48 9.00
CA GLY A 159 1.74 26.96 9.32
C GLY A 159 1.60 25.44 9.06
N TRP A 160 2.72 24.71 9.00
CA TRP A 160 2.75 23.28 8.73
C TRP A 160 2.54 22.46 10.00
N LYS A 161 1.29 22.23 10.34
CA LYS A 161 0.88 21.58 11.60
C LYS A 161 1.17 20.07 11.65
N TYR A 162 1.36 19.43 10.51
CA TYR A 162 1.59 17.98 10.39
C TYR A 162 3.06 17.66 10.13
N TYR A 163 3.93 18.64 10.17
CA TYR A 163 5.37 18.43 10.07
C TYR A 163 5.90 17.73 11.32
N LEU A 164 6.73 16.70 11.13
CA LEU A 164 7.45 16.01 12.19
C LEU A 164 8.95 16.34 12.08
N PRO A 165 9.56 16.89 13.12
CA PRO A 165 11.01 17.10 13.14
C PRO A 165 11.77 15.78 12.93
N GLU A 166 12.99 15.87 12.43
CA GLU A 166 13.88 14.73 12.28
C GLU A 166 14.23 14.16 13.68
N ALA A 167 14.29 12.82 13.80
CA ALA A 167 14.67 12.16 15.04
C ALA A 167 16.09 12.57 15.47
N GLU A 168 16.35 12.54 16.78
CA GLU A 168 17.70 12.72 17.32
C GLU A 168 18.64 11.65 16.75
N GLN A 169 19.84 12.06 16.30
CA GLN A 169 20.83 11.22 15.62
C GLN A 169 22.12 11.11 16.44
N THR A 170 22.94 10.12 16.11
CA THR A 170 24.35 10.11 16.58
C THR A 170 25.19 11.12 15.80
N GLN A 171 26.34 11.47 16.34
CA GLN A 171 27.24 12.45 15.71
C GLN A 171 27.70 11.99 14.31
N GLU A 172 27.98 10.69 14.15
CA GLU A 172 28.41 10.11 12.89
C GLU A 172 27.31 10.17 11.82
N VAL A 173 26.06 9.87 12.22
CA VAL A 173 24.89 9.93 11.33
C VAL A 173 24.61 11.39 10.96
N ARG A 174 24.67 12.31 11.93
CA ARG A 174 24.41 13.73 11.69
C ARG A 174 25.36 14.30 10.64
N LYS A 175 26.66 13.99 10.75
CA LYS A 175 27.65 14.44 9.77
C LYS A 175 27.28 14.01 8.33
N GLN A 176 26.82 12.77 8.14
CA GLN A 176 26.41 12.27 6.82
C GLN A 176 25.12 12.95 6.34
N LEU A 177 24.17 13.20 7.26
CA LEU A 177 22.94 13.92 6.91
C LEU A 177 23.21 15.38 6.57
N ASP A 178 24.10 16.04 7.26
CA ASP A 178 24.49 17.43 6.97
C ASP A 178 25.13 17.54 5.56
N GLU A 179 25.92 16.54 5.14
CA GLU A 179 26.47 16.48 3.76
C GLU A 179 25.34 16.37 2.72
N ILE A 180 24.33 15.53 2.97
CA ILE A 180 23.14 15.38 2.10
C ILE A 180 22.32 16.67 2.08
N GLN A 181 22.07 17.27 3.24
CA GLN A 181 21.24 18.47 3.39
C GLN A 181 21.90 19.71 2.75
N ASN A 182 23.23 19.74 2.70
CA ASN A 182 23.96 20.80 2.01
C ASN A 182 23.66 20.88 0.50
N GLU A 183 23.24 19.78 -0.14
CA GLU A 183 22.79 19.78 -1.52
C GLU A 183 21.54 20.66 -1.70
N TYR A 184 20.64 20.69 -0.70
CA TYR A 184 19.43 21.52 -0.75
C TYR A 184 19.70 23.02 -0.57
N ALA A 185 20.81 23.40 0.10
CA ALA A 185 21.15 24.81 0.32
C ALA A 185 21.27 25.59 -0.99
N THR A 186 21.76 24.93 -2.06
CA THR A 186 21.97 25.53 -3.38
C THR A 186 20.80 25.30 -4.35
N LEU A 187 19.81 24.49 -3.99
CA LEU A 187 18.69 24.15 -4.86
C LEU A 187 17.76 25.36 -5.04
N ASP A 188 17.53 25.79 -6.27
CA ASP A 188 16.53 26.80 -6.58
C ASP A 188 15.12 26.21 -6.41
N VAL A 189 14.17 27.03 -5.94
CA VAL A 189 12.78 26.59 -5.79
C VAL A 189 12.16 26.13 -7.12
N LYS A 190 12.62 26.70 -8.25
CA LYS A 190 12.18 26.30 -9.61
C LYS A 190 12.60 24.89 -9.98
N ASP A 191 13.68 24.39 -9.39
CA ASP A 191 14.23 23.08 -9.70
C ASP A 191 13.58 21.96 -8.84
N ILE A 192 12.76 22.31 -7.85
CA ILE A 192 12.05 21.35 -7.02
C ILE A 192 10.87 20.78 -7.80
N LYS A 193 11.03 19.59 -8.36
CA LYS A 193 9.95 18.87 -9.07
C LYS A 193 9.22 17.90 -8.15
N VAL A 194 7.91 18.01 -8.13
CA VAL A 194 7.00 17.16 -7.34
C VAL A 194 6.07 16.42 -8.26
N ILE A 195 5.93 15.10 -8.10
CA ILE A 195 5.00 14.30 -8.87
C ILE A 195 4.07 13.49 -7.98
N ASP A 196 2.80 13.43 -8.42
CA ASP A 196 1.85 12.39 -8.02
C ASP A 196 1.55 11.49 -9.22
N PRO A 197 2.12 10.25 -9.27
CA PRO A 197 1.90 9.34 -10.37
C PRO A 197 0.53 8.64 -10.37
N CYS A 198 -0.31 8.84 -9.35
CA CYS A 198 -1.67 8.31 -9.23
C CYS A 198 -2.59 9.41 -8.67
N MET A 199 -2.62 10.56 -9.33
CA MET A 199 -3.11 11.83 -8.77
C MET A 199 -4.61 11.88 -8.47
N GLY A 200 -5.41 10.96 -9.02
CA GLY A 200 -6.86 11.02 -8.91
C GLY A 200 -7.41 12.38 -9.36
N SER A 201 -8.24 13.00 -8.53
CA SER A 201 -8.77 14.35 -8.75
C SER A 201 -7.79 15.50 -8.42
N GLY A 202 -6.51 15.18 -8.09
CA GLY A 202 -5.46 16.17 -7.86
C GLY A 202 -5.36 16.76 -6.45
N HIS A 203 -5.99 16.15 -5.45
CA HIS A 203 -5.98 16.66 -4.07
C HIS A 203 -4.56 16.87 -3.52
N ILE A 204 -3.65 15.91 -3.72
CA ILE A 204 -2.25 16.02 -3.30
C ILE A 204 -1.57 17.19 -4.04
N LEU A 205 -1.79 17.32 -5.35
CA LEU A 205 -1.18 18.39 -6.16
C LEU A 205 -1.64 19.78 -5.74
N VAL A 206 -2.94 19.93 -5.36
CA VAL A 206 -3.49 21.20 -4.90
C VAL A 206 -2.82 21.63 -3.59
N TYR A 207 -2.62 20.72 -2.64
CA TYR A 207 -1.92 21.05 -1.41
C TYR A 207 -0.41 21.26 -1.61
N ALA A 208 0.21 20.48 -2.50
CA ALA A 208 1.61 20.72 -2.89
C ALA A 208 1.78 22.11 -3.53
N PHE A 209 0.79 22.59 -4.28
CA PHE A 209 0.76 23.96 -4.80
C PHE A 209 0.79 25.00 -3.66
N ASP A 210 0.00 24.80 -2.60
CA ASP A 210 0.00 25.72 -1.45
C ASP A 210 1.35 25.75 -0.74
N VAL A 211 1.98 24.60 -0.52
CA VAL A 211 3.29 24.53 0.11
C VAL A 211 4.36 25.18 -0.77
N LEU A 212 4.34 24.93 -2.09
CA LEU A 212 5.23 25.61 -3.04
C LEU A 212 5.02 27.11 -3.03
N MET A 213 3.78 27.57 -3.05
CA MET A 213 3.45 29.01 -2.98
C MET A 213 4.08 29.68 -1.75
N GLN A 214 3.93 29.05 -0.58
CA GLN A 214 4.55 29.53 0.66
C GLN A 214 6.09 29.59 0.55
N ILE A 215 6.71 28.57 -0.06
CA ILE A 215 8.17 28.53 -0.26
C ILE A 215 8.61 29.65 -1.22
N TYR A 216 7.88 29.87 -2.32
CA TYR A 216 8.17 30.95 -3.27
C TYR A 216 8.04 32.35 -2.62
N GLU A 217 6.98 32.57 -1.86
CA GLU A 217 6.78 33.84 -1.11
C GLU A 217 7.92 34.06 -0.09
N ALA A 218 8.31 33.01 0.64
CA ALA A 218 9.40 33.07 1.61
C ALA A 218 10.78 33.32 0.93
N THR A 219 10.91 33.01 -0.35
CA THR A 219 12.11 33.33 -1.17
C THR A 219 12.01 34.64 -1.94
N GLY A 220 10.94 35.42 -1.75
CA GLY A 220 10.78 36.79 -2.25
C GLY A 220 10.06 36.91 -3.61
N TYR A 221 9.44 35.86 -4.11
CA TYR A 221 8.63 35.94 -5.33
C TYR A 221 7.27 36.59 -5.06
N SER A 222 6.71 37.26 -6.03
CA SER A 222 5.32 37.69 -5.98
C SER A 222 4.40 36.48 -6.15
N GLN A 223 3.23 36.48 -5.53
CA GLN A 223 2.23 35.39 -5.65
C GLN A 223 1.91 35.05 -7.10
N ARG A 224 1.84 36.07 -7.95
CA ARG A 224 1.56 35.94 -9.37
C ARG A 224 2.68 35.22 -10.12
N ASP A 225 3.92 35.60 -9.88
CA ASP A 225 5.08 34.99 -10.58
C ASP A 225 5.32 33.58 -10.02
N ALA A 226 5.08 33.37 -8.73
CA ALA A 226 5.11 32.06 -8.09
C ALA A 226 4.07 31.11 -8.71
N ALA A 227 2.81 31.55 -8.85
CA ALA A 227 1.76 30.72 -9.44
C ALA A 227 2.09 30.24 -10.86
N GLN A 228 2.69 31.11 -11.68
CA GLN A 228 3.16 30.74 -13.02
C GLN A 228 4.29 29.73 -12.95
N SER A 229 5.32 30.03 -12.17
CA SER A 229 6.49 29.16 -12.05
C SER A 229 6.13 27.77 -11.51
N ILE A 230 5.20 27.67 -10.56
CA ILE A 230 4.73 26.39 -10.02
C ILE A 230 4.13 25.51 -11.13
N LEU A 231 3.28 26.10 -12.00
CA LEU A 231 2.67 25.37 -13.12
C LEU A 231 3.68 24.92 -14.16
N GLU A 232 4.66 25.78 -14.46
CA GLU A 232 5.65 25.54 -15.51
C GLU A 232 6.79 24.61 -15.08
N ASN A 233 7.17 24.62 -13.80
CA ASN A 233 8.42 23.97 -13.37
C ASN A 233 8.24 22.88 -12.32
N ASN A 234 7.27 23.00 -11.40
CA ASN A 234 7.31 22.23 -10.18
C ASN A 234 6.33 21.06 -10.12
N LEU A 235 5.07 21.23 -10.56
CA LEU A 235 4.02 20.25 -10.34
C LEU A 235 3.80 19.33 -11.53
N TYR A 236 3.83 18.03 -11.25
CA TYR A 236 3.58 16.96 -12.21
C TYR A 236 2.52 15.98 -11.65
N GLY A 237 1.62 15.53 -12.52
CA GLY A 237 0.60 14.56 -12.14
C GLY A 237 0.25 13.63 -13.28
N LEU A 238 0.04 12.35 -12.95
CA LEU A 238 -0.36 11.32 -13.90
C LEU A 238 -1.55 10.53 -13.34
N ASP A 239 -2.52 10.22 -14.19
CA ASP A 239 -3.56 9.26 -13.86
C ASP A 239 -3.94 8.40 -15.08
N ILE A 240 -4.39 7.18 -14.83
CA ILE A 240 -4.85 6.27 -15.88
C ILE A 240 -6.25 6.65 -16.39
N ASP A 241 -7.08 7.31 -15.57
CA ASP A 241 -8.43 7.77 -15.91
C ASP A 241 -8.38 9.20 -16.47
N ASP A 242 -8.91 9.36 -17.69
CA ASP A 242 -8.97 10.65 -18.37
C ASP A 242 -9.80 11.67 -17.58
N ARG A 243 -10.88 11.23 -16.93
CA ARG A 243 -11.76 12.10 -16.12
C ARG A 243 -11.08 12.58 -14.85
N ALA A 244 -10.34 11.68 -14.17
CA ALA A 244 -9.51 12.06 -13.02
C ALA A 244 -8.48 13.11 -13.42
N ALA A 245 -7.79 12.92 -14.54
CA ALA A 245 -6.81 13.87 -15.05
C ALA A 245 -7.43 15.22 -15.43
N GLN A 246 -8.62 15.24 -16.04
CA GLN A 246 -9.37 16.47 -16.33
C GLN A 246 -9.72 17.24 -15.05
N LEU A 247 -10.19 16.54 -14.02
CA LEU A 247 -10.52 17.13 -12.74
C LEU A 247 -9.29 17.67 -12.01
N ALA A 248 -8.18 16.91 -12.01
CA ALA A 248 -6.91 17.36 -11.43
C ALA A 248 -6.36 18.60 -12.14
N TYR A 249 -6.40 18.60 -13.48
CA TYR A 249 -6.05 19.77 -14.28
C TYR A 249 -6.89 20.99 -13.89
N PHE A 250 -8.20 20.83 -13.82
CA PHE A 250 -9.11 21.90 -13.41
C PHE A 250 -8.80 22.40 -12.00
N ALA A 251 -8.62 21.48 -11.04
CA ALA A 251 -8.34 21.82 -9.66
C ALA A 251 -7.03 22.63 -9.51
N VAL A 252 -5.96 22.20 -10.18
CA VAL A 252 -4.66 22.90 -10.17
C VAL A 252 -4.76 24.28 -10.85
N MET A 253 -5.45 24.38 -11.98
CA MET A 253 -5.66 25.66 -12.66
C MET A 253 -6.53 26.64 -11.85
N MET A 254 -7.57 26.15 -11.18
CA MET A 254 -8.39 26.98 -10.28
C MET A 254 -7.58 27.42 -9.07
N LYS A 255 -6.70 26.58 -8.54
CA LYS A 255 -5.78 26.92 -7.46
C LYS A 255 -4.83 28.04 -7.87
N ALA A 256 -4.20 27.92 -9.04
CA ALA A 256 -3.34 28.98 -9.59
C ALA A 256 -4.09 30.31 -9.79
N ARG A 257 -5.38 30.25 -10.20
CA ARG A 257 -6.22 31.42 -10.39
C ARG A 257 -6.49 32.21 -9.10
N GLN A 258 -6.48 31.56 -7.94
CA GLN A 258 -6.63 32.26 -6.66
C GLN A 258 -5.51 33.29 -6.47
N TYR A 259 -4.32 33.02 -6.98
CA TYR A 259 -3.12 33.85 -6.85
C TYR A 259 -2.86 34.73 -8.08
N ASP A 260 -3.21 34.29 -9.29
CA ASP A 260 -3.13 35.07 -10.53
C ASP A 260 -4.46 35.08 -11.30
N ARG A 261 -5.25 36.14 -11.14
CA ARG A 261 -6.54 36.30 -11.84
C ARG A 261 -6.46 36.24 -13.36
N ARG A 262 -5.26 36.44 -13.94
CA ARG A 262 -5.03 36.46 -15.38
C ARG A 262 -4.38 35.15 -15.87
N ILE A 263 -4.23 34.13 -15.04
CA ILE A 263 -3.55 32.88 -15.40
C ILE A 263 -4.16 32.25 -16.66
N PHE A 264 -5.47 32.31 -16.83
CA PHE A 264 -6.18 31.76 -17.99
C PHE A 264 -5.95 32.52 -19.31
N SER A 265 -5.43 33.75 -19.25
CA SER A 265 -5.06 34.54 -20.45
C SER A 265 -3.60 34.36 -20.84
N ARG A 266 -2.84 33.52 -20.10
CA ARG A 266 -1.48 33.15 -20.37
C ARG A 266 -1.48 31.76 -21.00
N ASP A 267 -0.65 31.51 -21.94
CA ASP A 267 -0.52 30.18 -22.57
C ASP A 267 0.33 29.22 -21.70
N ILE A 268 -0.06 29.12 -20.40
CA ILE A 268 0.60 28.27 -19.41
C ILE A 268 -0.26 27.04 -19.13
N GLN A 269 0.30 25.86 -19.30
CA GLN A 269 -0.37 24.61 -19.04
C GLN A 269 0.40 23.79 -17.98
N PRO A 270 -0.26 23.27 -16.94
CA PRO A 270 0.39 22.43 -15.94
C PRO A 270 0.77 21.06 -16.51
N HIS A 271 1.78 20.42 -15.91
CA HIS A 271 2.20 19.07 -16.27
C HIS A 271 1.30 18.00 -15.62
N VAL A 272 0.00 18.10 -15.88
CA VAL A 272 -1.05 17.21 -15.38
C VAL A 272 -1.64 16.44 -16.56
N TYR A 273 -1.42 15.13 -16.62
CA TYR A 273 -1.71 14.33 -17.80
C TYR A 273 -2.50 13.05 -17.47
N ALA A 274 -3.42 12.69 -18.37
CA ALA A 274 -3.89 11.32 -18.47
C ALA A 274 -2.86 10.45 -19.18
N ILE A 275 -2.73 9.20 -18.75
CA ILE A 275 -1.92 8.22 -19.50
C ILE A 275 -2.53 8.01 -20.88
N VAL A 276 -1.71 8.11 -21.92
CA VAL A 276 -2.08 7.89 -23.30
C VAL A 276 -1.33 6.68 -23.88
N GLU A 277 -1.94 6.00 -24.86
CA GLU A 277 -1.33 4.82 -25.47
C GLU A 277 -1.08 5.05 -26.97
N SER A 278 -0.02 4.43 -27.48
CA SER A 278 0.43 4.58 -28.87
C SER A 278 -0.28 3.71 -29.89
N ASN A 279 -1.24 2.88 -29.44
CA ASN A 279 -1.90 1.84 -30.24
C ASN A 279 -2.66 2.37 -31.47
N GLY A 280 -3.16 3.60 -31.42
CA GLY A 280 -3.98 4.20 -32.47
C GLY A 280 -3.25 5.09 -33.47
N LEU A 281 -1.91 5.22 -33.36
CA LEU A 281 -1.14 6.07 -34.27
C LEU A 281 -0.95 5.42 -35.64
N ASP A 282 -1.31 6.15 -36.70
CA ASP A 282 -1.06 5.72 -38.06
C ASP A 282 0.39 5.96 -38.50
N SER A 283 0.88 5.10 -39.38
CA SER A 283 2.27 5.17 -39.87
C SER A 283 2.63 6.48 -40.60
N SER A 284 1.63 7.07 -41.29
CA SER A 284 1.84 8.28 -42.07
C SER A 284 2.11 9.50 -41.16
N SER A 285 1.35 9.59 -40.06
CA SER A 285 1.56 10.63 -39.04
C SER A 285 2.92 10.49 -38.35
N VAL A 286 3.35 9.26 -38.08
CA VAL A 286 4.66 8.97 -37.50
C VAL A 286 5.79 9.31 -38.46
N GLU A 287 5.65 8.95 -39.75
CA GLU A 287 6.62 9.28 -40.79
C GLU A 287 6.75 10.80 -40.99
N TYR A 288 5.60 11.49 -41.02
CA TYR A 288 5.56 12.94 -41.09
C TYR A 288 6.26 13.60 -39.90
N PHE A 289 5.93 13.16 -38.67
CA PHE A 289 6.54 13.70 -37.46
C PHE A 289 8.04 13.44 -37.42
N THR A 290 8.48 12.24 -37.74
CA THR A 290 9.92 11.89 -37.69
C THR A 290 10.72 12.46 -38.87
N ASN A 291 10.08 12.94 -39.91
CA ASN A 291 10.68 13.62 -41.09
C ASN A 291 11.89 12.87 -41.68
N ASN A 292 11.86 11.55 -41.69
CA ASN A 292 12.98 10.68 -42.08
C ASN A 292 14.30 10.86 -41.28
N ASP A 293 14.30 11.63 -40.19
CA ASP A 293 15.46 11.77 -39.32
C ASP A 293 15.66 10.45 -38.51
N PRO A 294 16.85 9.82 -38.62
CA PRO A 294 17.13 8.58 -37.92
C PRO A 294 17.11 8.70 -36.38
N GLN A 295 17.48 9.88 -35.84
CA GLN A 295 17.49 10.12 -34.38
C GLN A 295 16.07 10.26 -33.86
N LEU A 296 15.23 11.05 -34.54
CA LEU A 296 13.79 11.17 -34.19
C LEU A 296 13.08 9.84 -34.35
N LYS A 297 13.33 9.06 -35.42
CA LYS A 297 12.78 7.73 -35.63
C LYS A 297 13.12 6.77 -34.46
N LYS A 298 14.40 6.80 -34.04
CA LYS A 298 14.85 5.96 -32.91
C LYS A 298 14.20 6.40 -31.59
N ALA A 299 14.25 7.70 -31.28
CA ALA A 299 13.70 8.23 -30.04
C ALA A 299 12.20 7.99 -29.94
N PHE A 300 11.43 8.43 -30.93
CA PHE A 300 9.98 8.29 -30.96
C PHE A 300 9.54 6.82 -31.08
N GLY A 301 10.24 5.99 -31.87
CA GLY A 301 9.99 4.56 -31.98
C GLY A 301 10.16 3.81 -30.66
N THR A 302 11.13 4.22 -29.82
CA THR A 302 11.27 3.69 -28.44
C THR A 302 10.03 4.03 -27.61
N LEU A 303 9.61 5.30 -27.59
CA LEU A 303 8.43 5.73 -26.84
C LEU A 303 7.15 5.03 -27.31
N MET A 304 6.96 4.87 -28.62
CA MET A 304 5.81 4.14 -29.17
C MET A 304 5.74 2.69 -28.67
N ASN A 305 6.89 2.00 -28.60
CA ASN A 305 6.93 0.63 -28.11
C ASN A 305 6.65 0.54 -26.60
N GLU A 306 7.19 1.47 -25.82
CA GLU A 306 7.05 1.48 -24.36
C GLU A 306 5.66 1.94 -23.90
N LEU A 307 5.00 2.84 -24.66
CA LEU A 307 3.63 3.31 -24.40
C LEU A 307 2.56 2.46 -25.09
N ARG A 308 2.93 1.34 -25.68
CA ARG A 308 1.95 0.40 -26.24
C ARG A 308 1.13 -0.23 -25.10
N ASP A 309 -0.19 -0.24 -25.26
CA ASP A 309 -1.13 -0.70 -24.24
C ASP A 309 -0.95 0.05 -22.87
N ALA A 310 -0.50 1.30 -22.88
CA ALA A 310 -0.21 2.05 -21.65
C ALA A 310 -1.45 2.23 -20.75
N LYS A 311 -2.67 2.24 -21.30
CA LYS A 311 -3.93 2.24 -20.54
C LYS A 311 -4.19 0.94 -19.77
N GLU A 312 -3.44 -0.14 -20.04
CA GLU A 312 -3.47 -1.38 -19.25
C GLU A 312 -2.60 -1.27 -18.00
N TYR A 313 -1.50 -0.54 -18.08
CA TYR A 313 -0.44 -0.53 -17.06
C TYR A 313 -0.40 0.76 -16.24
N GLY A 314 -0.87 1.87 -16.79
CA GLY A 314 -0.80 3.18 -16.13
C GLY A 314 0.64 3.65 -15.92
N SER A 315 0.81 4.48 -14.90
CA SER A 315 2.10 5.09 -14.54
C SER A 315 3.15 4.14 -13.95
N ILE A 316 2.83 2.82 -13.81
CA ILE A 316 3.81 1.81 -13.42
C ILE A 316 4.86 1.54 -14.49
N LEU A 317 4.60 1.89 -15.76
CA LEU A 317 5.52 1.72 -16.87
C LEU A 317 6.86 2.42 -16.61
N ASN A 318 7.95 1.78 -17.02
CA ASN A 318 9.28 2.40 -17.07
C ASN A 318 9.52 2.89 -18.48
N ILE A 319 9.69 4.20 -18.62
CA ILE A 319 9.96 4.86 -19.90
C ILE A 319 11.44 5.23 -19.96
N SER A 320 12.06 4.94 -21.09
CA SER A 320 13.46 5.24 -21.32
C SER A 320 13.69 6.74 -21.50
N GLN A 321 14.83 7.21 -20.99
CA GLN A 321 15.28 8.57 -21.27
C GLN A 321 15.72 8.64 -22.75
N VAL A 322 15.02 9.46 -23.51
CA VAL A 322 15.36 9.78 -24.91
C VAL A 322 15.69 11.27 -25.05
N ASP A 323 16.08 11.71 -26.23
CA ASP A 323 16.27 13.14 -26.50
C ASP A 323 14.91 13.83 -26.66
N PHE A 324 14.29 14.21 -25.56
CA PHE A 324 13.01 14.94 -25.54
C PHE A 324 13.15 16.32 -26.14
N SER A 325 14.33 16.99 -26.04
CA SER A 325 14.56 18.29 -26.61
C SER A 325 14.44 18.26 -28.13
N ALA A 326 14.98 17.23 -28.78
CA ALA A 326 14.85 17.04 -30.22
C ALA A 326 13.40 16.79 -30.65
N LEU A 327 12.62 16.03 -29.81
CA LEU A 327 11.22 15.77 -30.09
C LEU A 327 10.38 17.05 -30.00
N TYR A 328 10.62 17.91 -28.99
CA TYR A 328 9.94 19.20 -28.87
C TYR A 328 10.36 20.20 -29.97
N ALA A 329 11.64 20.24 -30.30
CA ALA A 329 12.08 21.08 -31.44
C ALA A 329 11.34 20.69 -32.72
N ARG A 330 11.15 19.40 -32.97
CA ARG A 330 10.37 18.92 -34.11
C ARG A 330 8.88 19.26 -33.99
N GLU A 331 8.29 19.21 -32.80
CA GLU A 331 6.92 19.60 -32.56
C GLU A 331 6.70 21.08 -32.88
N GLU A 332 7.61 21.96 -32.48
CA GLU A 332 7.57 23.40 -32.81
C GLU A 332 7.60 23.64 -34.32
N GLU A 333 8.44 22.91 -35.09
CA GLU A 333 8.44 22.98 -36.56
C GLU A 333 7.07 22.56 -37.14
N VAL A 334 6.48 21.46 -36.60
CA VAL A 334 5.16 20.99 -37.05
C VAL A 334 4.08 22.00 -36.69
N ARG A 335 4.17 22.67 -35.53
CA ARG A 335 3.22 23.73 -35.12
C ARG A 335 3.20 24.90 -36.09
N ALA A 336 4.32 25.21 -36.68
CA ALA A 336 4.45 26.27 -37.68
C ALA A 336 4.06 25.85 -39.11
N ASP A 337 3.91 24.55 -39.37
CA ASP A 337 3.55 24.02 -40.70
C ASP A 337 2.04 24.11 -40.98
N ILE A 338 1.68 24.10 -42.29
CA ILE A 338 0.30 24.18 -42.78
C ILE A 338 -0.23 22.76 -43.19
N SER A 339 0.51 21.71 -42.84
CA SER A 339 0.15 20.32 -43.18
C SER A 339 -1.15 19.86 -42.54
N MET A 340 -1.89 19.02 -43.26
CA MET A 340 -3.07 18.33 -42.69
C MET A 340 -2.73 17.39 -41.53
N PHE A 341 -1.48 16.94 -41.41
CA PHE A 341 -1.00 16.11 -40.31
C PHE A 341 -0.72 16.91 -39.02
N ARG A 342 -0.65 18.25 -39.11
CA ARG A 342 -0.40 19.10 -37.93
C ARG A 342 -1.32 18.83 -36.77
N GLU A 343 -2.63 18.80 -37.02
CA GLU A 343 -3.65 18.56 -36.00
C GLU A 343 -3.48 17.17 -35.33
N ILE A 344 -3.17 16.16 -36.13
CA ILE A 344 -2.94 14.79 -35.64
C ILE A 344 -1.70 14.74 -34.75
N VAL A 345 -0.60 15.40 -35.17
CA VAL A 345 0.63 15.47 -34.37
C VAL A 345 0.35 16.16 -33.02
N LEU A 346 -0.28 17.32 -33.04
CA LEU A 346 -0.55 18.10 -31.83
C LEU A 346 -1.55 17.40 -30.89
N ASN A 347 -2.52 16.66 -31.40
CA ASN A 347 -3.57 16.01 -30.61
C ASN A 347 -3.20 14.60 -30.15
N SER A 348 -2.31 13.90 -30.84
CA SER A 348 -2.03 12.48 -30.57
C SER A 348 -0.56 12.20 -30.24
N ILE A 349 0.40 12.86 -30.90
CA ILE A 349 1.83 12.63 -30.69
C ILE A 349 2.37 13.47 -29.53
N LEU A 350 2.03 14.74 -29.44
CA LEU A 350 2.47 15.61 -28.37
C LEU A 350 2.08 15.10 -26.97
N PRO A 351 0.84 14.65 -26.71
CA PRO A 351 0.48 14.06 -25.41
C PRO A 351 1.32 12.81 -25.06
N LEU A 352 1.69 11.98 -26.05
CA LEU A 352 2.56 10.82 -25.82
C LEU A 352 3.96 11.26 -25.37
N ILE A 353 4.53 12.29 -26.02
CA ILE A 353 5.85 12.83 -25.65
C ILE A 353 5.79 13.40 -24.23
N GLN A 354 4.77 14.18 -23.89
CA GLN A 354 4.59 14.79 -22.58
C GLN A 354 4.46 13.76 -21.47
N VAL A 355 3.63 12.74 -21.66
CA VAL A 355 3.47 11.63 -20.71
C VAL A 355 4.77 10.83 -20.57
N ALA A 356 5.43 10.53 -21.69
CA ALA A 356 6.70 9.81 -21.70
C ALA A 356 7.78 10.57 -20.91
N GLU A 357 7.93 11.87 -21.12
CA GLU A 357 8.89 12.71 -20.39
C GLU A 357 8.58 12.73 -18.90
N ALA A 358 7.31 12.96 -18.52
CA ALA A 358 6.89 12.94 -17.11
C ALA A 358 7.17 11.59 -16.43
N MET A 359 7.13 10.46 -17.16
CA MET A 359 7.42 9.13 -16.63
C MET A 359 8.91 8.78 -16.60
N ALA A 360 9.72 9.40 -17.48
CA ALA A 360 11.15 9.12 -17.64
C ALA A 360 12.03 9.95 -16.70
N GLN A 361 11.63 11.17 -16.36
CA GLN A 361 12.43 12.08 -15.52
C GLN A 361 12.46 11.65 -14.03
N LYS A 362 13.36 12.30 -13.28
CA LYS A 362 13.51 12.13 -11.83
C LYS A 362 12.97 13.34 -11.10
N TYR A 363 12.48 13.10 -9.89
CA TYR A 363 11.81 14.11 -9.06
C TYR A 363 12.47 14.26 -7.71
N GLU A 364 12.49 15.47 -7.19
CA GLU A 364 12.91 15.75 -5.81
C GLU A 364 11.92 15.12 -4.83
N VAL A 365 10.63 15.12 -5.19
CA VAL A 365 9.55 14.58 -4.34
C VAL A 365 8.56 13.77 -5.17
N VAL A 366 8.28 12.56 -4.71
CA VAL A 366 7.19 11.70 -5.20
C VAL A 366 6.18 11.54 -4.08
N VAL A 367 4.96 12.06 -4.23
CA VAL A 367 3.89 11.95 -3.23
C VAL A 367 2.69 11.29 -3.85
N THR A 368 2.20 10.17 -3.28
CA THR A 368 1.09 9.45 -3.89
C THR A 368 0.32 8.55 -2.94
N ASN A 369 -0.95 8.33 -3.26
CA ASN A 369 -1.77 7.23 -2.77
C ASN A 369 -1.98 6.23 -3.94
N PRO A 370 -1.16 5.18 -4.06
CA PRO A 370 -1.23 4.26 -5.19
C PRO A 370 -2.45 3.34 -5.11
N PRO A 371 -2.87 2.72 -6.23
CA PRO A 371 -4.00 1.79 -6.26
C PRO A 371 -3.74 0.52 -5.43
N TYR A 372 -4.74 0.06 -4.64
CA TYR A 372 -4.70 -1.17 -3.87
C TYR A 372 -5.40 -2.28 -4.65
N MET A 373 -4.61 -3.21 -5.18
CA MET A 373 -5.12 -4.33 -5.97
C MET A 373 -4.25 -5.56 -5.76
N GLY A 374 -4.73 -6.53 -4.98
CA GLY A 374 -4.01 -7.78 -4.75
C GLY A 374 -3.73 -8.53 -6.05
N GLY A 375 -2.56 -9.18 -6.17
CA GLY A 375 -2.12 -9.84 -7.39
C GLY A 375 -3.07 -10.93 -7.93
N ARG A 376 -3.96 -11.48 -7.10
CA ARG A 376 -5.00 -12.43 -7.53
C ARG A 376 -6.13 -11.76 -8.33
N ASN A 377 -6.36 -10.47 -8.10
CA ASN A 377 -7.42 -9.68 -8.73
C ASN A 377 -6.98 -9.03 -10.04
N MET A 378 -5.66 -8.91 -10.24
CA MET A 378 -5.07 -8.36 -11.46
C MET A 378 -5.37 -9.27 -12.66
N ASN A 379 -5.62 -8.67 -13.83
CA ASN A 379 -5.66 -9.42 -15.08
C ASN A 379 -4.25 -9.97 -15.43
N ASN A 380 -4.19 -10.87 -16.40
CA ASN A 380 -2.95 -11.58 -16.70
C ASN A 380 -1.86 -10.64 -17.25
N ARG A 381 -2.21 -9.67 -18.12
CA ARG A 381 -1.26 -8.75 -18.72
C ARG A 381 -0.57 -7.88 -17.68
N LEU A 382 -1.36 -7.24 -16.80
CA LEU A 382 -0.82 -6.42 -15.72
C LEU A 382 0.07 -7.24 -14.79
N LEU A 383 -0.38 -8.45 -14.40
CA LEU A 383 0.41 -9.33 -13.52
C LEU A 383 1.73 -9.75 -14.15
N GLU A 384 1.74 -10.12 -15.44
CA GLU A 384 2.96 -10.47 -16.19
C GLU A 384 3.94 -9.31 -16.24
N LYS A 385 3.47 -8.10 -16.51
CA LYS A 385 4.29 -6.87 -16.50
C LYS A 385 4.91 -6.61 -15.14
N ILE A 386 4.11 -6.72 -14.05
CA ILE A 386 4.62 -6.54 -12.68
C ILE A 386 5.65 -7.60 -12.33
N VAL A 387 5.42 -8.87 -12.68
CA VAL A 387 6.37 -9.95 -12.41
C VAL A 387 7.69 -9.74 -13.17
N ALA A 388 7.63 -9.19 -14.38
CA ALA A 388 8.81 -8.91 -15.20
C ALA A 388 9.62 -7.72 -14.67
N GLU A 389 8.97 -6.60 -14.32
CA GLU A 389 9.65 -5.34 -13.99
C GLU A 389 9.78 -5.06 -12.49
N TYR A 390 8.85 -5.60 -11.68
CA TYR A 390 8.75 -5.38 -10.23
C TYR A 390 8.47 -6.70 -9.48
N PRO A 391 9.31 -7.74 -9.62
CA PRO A 391 9.02 -9.07 -9.06
C PRO A 391 8.76 -9.05 -7.54
N GLN A 392 9.39 -8.13 -6.80
CA GLN A 392 9.17 -7.94 -5.36
C GLN A 392 7.80 -7.29 -5.06
N GLY A 393 7.21 -6.58 -6.04
CA GLY A 393 5.89 -5.93 -5.97
C GLY A 393 4.72 -6.82 -6.39
N LYS A 394 4.96 -8.09 -6.74
CA LYS A 394 3.93 -9.04 -7.21
C LYS A 394 2.72 -9.23 -6.28
N PRO A 395 2.85 -9.18 -4.95
CA PRO A 395 1.71 -9.45 -4.08
C PRO A 395 0.56 -8.45 -4.20
N ASP A 396 0.86 -7.17 -4.44
CA ASP A 396 -0.15 -6.12 -4.58
C ASP A 396 0.36 -4.98 -5.47
N LEU A 397 -0.54 -4.27 -6.17
CA LEU A 397 -0.18 -3.19 -7.08
C LEU A 397 0.51 -2.02 -6.34
N TYR A 398 0.02 -1.65 -5.14
CA TYR A 398 0.69 -0.60 -4.35
C TYR A 398 2.16 -0.95 -4.05
N SER A 399 2.48 -2.23 -3.90
CA SER A 399 3.86 -2.65 -3.63
C SER A 399 4.78 -2.53 -4.85
N ALA A 400 4.23 -2.65 -6.07
CA ALA A 400 4.95 -2.29 -7.29
C ALA A 400 5.17 -0.76 -7.38
N PHE A 401 4.17 0.04 -6.95
CA PHE A 401 4.30 1.49 -6.87
C PHE A 401 5.31 1.97 -5.82
N ILE A 402 5.51 1.26 -4.70
CA ILE A 402 6.62 1.53 -3.78
C ILE A 402 7.97 1.49 -4.52
N LEU A 403 8.18 0.45 -5.33
CA LEU A 403 9.40 0.31 -6.13
C LEU A 403 9.47 1.35 -7.27
N LYS A 404 8.34 1.68 -7.88
CA LYS A 404 8.26 2.72 -8.90
C LYS A 404 8.62 4.09 -8.31
N ALA A 405 8.09 4.46 -7.15
CA ALA A 405 8.41 5.70 -6.47
C ALA A 405 9.91 5.81 -6.17
N MET A 406 10.54 4.74 -5.65
CA MET A 406 12.00 4.71 -5.49
C MET A 406 12.76 5.00 -6.80
N ARG A 407 12.27 4.46 -7.93
CA ARG A 407 12.90 4.68 -9.23
C ARG A 407 12.69 6.10 -9.77
N MET A 408 11.55 6.72 -9.46
CA MET A 408 11.23 8.08 -9.90
C MET A 408 11.91 9.16 -9.03
N THR A 409 12.19 8.84 -7.77
CA THR A 409 12.85 9.78 -6.85
C THR A 409 14.34 9.92 -7.18
N ARG A 410 14.84 11.14 -7.16
CA ARG A 410 16.30 11.43 -7.27
C ARG A 410 17.06 10.88 -6.07
N ASN A 411 18.37 10.72 -6.22
CA ASN A 411 19.23 10.48 -5.06
C ASN A 411 19.03 11.62 -4.06
N ASN A 412 18.95 11.28 -2.79
CA ASN A 412 18.64 12.18 -1.67
C ASN A 412 17.22 12.79 -1.66
N GLY A 413 16.44 12.67 -2.74
CA GLY A 413 15.05 13.12 -2.82
C GLY A 413 14.11 12.32 -1.91
N PHE A 414 12.85 12.74 -1.80
CA PHE A 414 11.87 12.16 -0.89
C PHE A 414 10.75 11.43 -1.64
N SER A 415 10.30 10.31 -1.08
CA SER A 415 9.03 9.70 -1.44
C SER A 415 8.10 9.63 -0.23
N ALA A 416 6.86 10.11 -0.41
CA ALA A 416 5.82 10.10 0.61
C ALA A 416 4.62 9.30 0.09
N MET A 417 4.20 8.29 0.83
CA MET A 417 3.16 7.37 0.37
C MET A 417 2.20 7.01 1.50
N ILE A 418 0.95 6.71 1.13
CA ILE A 418 0.02 5.97 1.98
C ILE A 418 -0.34 4.67 1.29
N THR A 419 -0.22 3.53 2.00
CA THR A 419 -0.58 2.20 1.48
C THR A 419 -1.21 1.34 2.58
N GLN A 420 -1.68 0.14 2.19
CA GLN A 420 -1.94 -0.88 3.20
C GLN A 420 -0.66 -1.21 3.96
N HIS A 421 -0.76 -1.42 5.27
CA HIS A 421 0.38 -1.70 6.15
C HIS A 421 0.94 -3.13 6.01
N SER A 422 0.26 -4.00 5.28
CA SER A 422 0.60 -5.42 5.14
C SER A 422 2.03 -5.67 4.61
N TRP A 423 2.58 -4.77 3.80
CA TRP A 423 3.97 -4.87 3.34
C TRP A 423 5.00 -4.77 4.47
N MET A 424 4.65 -4.15 5.58
CA MET A 424 5.53 -4.02 6.74
C MET A 424 5.81 -5.38 7.43
N PHE A 425 4.91 -6.35 7.31
CA PHE A 425 4.93 -7.57 8.15
C PHE A 425 4.84 -8.86 7.37
N LEU A 426 3.94 -8.98 6.36
CA LEU A 426 3.66 -10.25 5.71
C LEU A 426 4.89 -10.82 5.00
N SER A 427 5.06 -12.14 5.07
CA SER A 427 6.18 -12.85 4.45
C SER A 427 6.22 -12.72 2.92
N SER A 428 5.06 -12.53 2.27
CA SER A 428 4.98 -12.31 0.83
C SER A 428 5.69 -11.02 0.37
N PHE A 429 5.93 -10.07 1.27
CA PHE A 429 6.63 -8.80 0.99
C PHE A 429 8.06 -8.76 1.54
N GLU A 430 8.62 -9.89 1.99
CA GLU A 430 9.95 -9.93 2.58
C GLU A 430 11.03 -9.39 1.61
N THR A 431 10.98 -9.78 0.34
CA THR A 431 11.91 -9.28 -0.69
C THR A 431 11.71 -7.80 -1.01
N LEU A 432 10.49 -7.31 -0.93
CA LEU A 432 10.22 -5.87 -1.03
C LEU A 432 10.91 -5.11 0.11
N ARG A 433 10.74 -5.57 1.37
CA ARG A 433 11.39 -4.94 2.53
C ARG A 433 12.91 -4.96 2.43
N GLN A 434 13.49 -6.07 1.96
CA GLN A 434 14.95 -6.17 1.74
C GLN A 434 15.45 -5.08 0.78
N THR A 435 14.70 -4.79 -0.27
CA THR A 435 15.04 -3.75 -1.24
C THR A 435 14.76 -2.36 -0.67
N TYR A 436 13.60 -2.17 -0.04
CA TYR A 436 13.13 -0.85 0.41
C TYR A 436 13.93 -0.29 1.59
N LEU A 437 14.43 -1.13 2.50
CA LEU A 437 15.24 -0.73 3.64
C LEU A 437 16.67 -0.24 3.26
N ASN A 438 16.98 -0.18 1.98
CA ASN A 438 18.11 0.58 1.46
C ASN A 438 17.80 2.10 1.34
N ASN A 439 16.58 2.52 1.65
CA ASN A 439 16.20 3.93 1.79
C ASN A 439 16.02 4.26 3.27
N ASP A 440 16.29 5.49 3.66
CA ASP A 440 16.07 5.96 5.03
C ASP A 440 14.59 6.31 5.21
N ILE A 441 13.89 5.62 6.13
CA ILE A 441 12.54 6.01 6.56
C ILE A 441 12.72 7.18 7.52
N VAL A 442 12.36 8.38 7.08
CA VAL A 442 12.49 9.61 7.88
C VAL A 442 11.42 9.67 8.96
N ASN A 443 10.18 9.44 8.58
CA ASN A 443 9.07 9.30 9.52
C ASN A 443 7.95 8.42 8.96
N MET A 444 7.11 7.89 9.87
CA MET A 444 5.97 7.03 9.55
C MET A 444 4.84 7.24 10.55
N CYS A 445 3.61 7.41 10.06
CA CYS A 445 2.40 7.29 10.85
C CYS A 445 1.73 5.95 10.56
N HIS A 446 1.74 5.03 11.53
CA HIS A 446 1.07 3.75 11.43
C HIS A 446 -0.39 3.92 11.86
N LEU A 447 -1.27 4.06 10.88
CA LEU A 447 -2.66 4.44 11.06
C LEU A 447 -3.54 3.27 11.53
N GLY A 448 -3.26 2.05 11.04
CA GLY A 448 -4.12 0.88 11.30
C GLY A 448 -5.44 0.96 10.53
N ALA A 449 -6.49 0.37 11.12
CA ALA A 449 -7.85 0.39 10.58
C ALA A 449 -8.50 1.78 10.70
N ARG A 450 -9.57 2.03 9.92
CA ARG A 450 -10.40 3.24 10.00
C ARG A 450 -9.63 4.56 9.82
N ALA A 451 -8.63 4.54 8.95
CA ALA A 451 -7.96 5.75 8.49
C ALA A 451 -8.76 6.45 7.37
N PHE A 452 -9.65 5.72 6.70
CA PHE A 452 -10.58 6.18 5.68
C PHE A 452 -12.00 5.91 6.17
N GLU A 453 -12.86 6.91 6.20
CA GLU A 453 -14.25 6.79 6.69
C GLU A 453 -15.11 5.90 5.78
N GLU A 454 -14.80 5.87 4.50
CA GLU A 454 -15.62 5.23 3.47
C GLU A 454 -15.35 3.74 3.26
N ILE A 455 -14.30 3.20 3.88
CA ILE A 455 -13.99 1.78 3.83
C ILE A 455 -14.59 1.12 5.05
N ASP A 456 -15.72 0.43 4.86
CA ASP A 456 -16.33 -0.38 5.90
C ASP A 456 -15.36 -1.40 6.49
N GLY A 457 -15.18 -1.30 7.80
CA GLY A 457 -14.64 -2.35 8.61
C GLY A 457 -13.13 -2.33 8.87
N GLU A 458 -12.72 -3.33 9.62
CA GLU A 458 -11.35 -3.57 10.09
C GLU A 458 -10.42 -4.13 8.99
N VAL A 459 -10.90 -4.26 7.75
CA VAL A 459 -10.25 -5.04 6.68
C VAL A 459 -9.05 -4.31 6.07
N VAL A 460 -9.13 -2.99 5.88
CA VAL A 460 -8.05 -2.20 5.31
C VAL A 460 -7.32 -1.43 6.40
N GLN A 461 -6.12 -1.89 6.73
CA GLN A 461 -5.23 -1.22 7.67
C GLN A 461 -4.09 -0.55 6.91
N THR A 462 -3.81 0.71 7.23
CA THR A 462 -2.89 1.53 6.46
C THR A 462 -1.73 2.10 7.28
N ALA A 463 -0.70 2.52 6.57
CA ALA A 463 0.41 3.33 7.07
C ALA A 463 0.76 4.40 6.02
N THR A 464 1.11 5.58 6.49
CA THR A 464 1.69 6.65 5.68
C THR A 464 3.10 6.94 6.17
N TRP A 465 4.03 7.17 5.26
CA TRP A 465 5.43 7.41 5.62
C TRP A 465 6.14 8.26 4.58
N VAL A 466 7.24 8.83 5.02
CA VAL A 466 8.19 9.57 4.18
C VAL A 466 9.55 8.90 4.26
N SER A 467 10.16 8.64 3.11
CA SER A 467 11.52 8.13 3.03
C SER A 467 12.40 9.00 2.16
N ARG A 468 13.68 9.07 2.49
CA ARG A 468 14.73 9.68 1.67
C ARG A 468 15.39 8.60 0.82
N ASN A 469 15.58 8.85 -0.47
CA ASN A 469 16.20 7.90 -1.41
C ASN A 469 17.73 7.90 -1.26
N CYS A 470 18.20 7.54 -0.07
CA CYS A 470 19.60 7.28 0.28
C CYS A 470 19.65 6.26 1.42
N HIS A 471 20.84 5.75 1.71
CA HIS A 471 21.05 4.85 2.85
C HIS A 471 22.12 5.40 3.76
N THR A 472 21.69 5.92 4.91
CA THR A 472 22.56 6.39 6.00
C THR A 472 22.54 5.34 7.10
N PRO A 473 23.63 4.57 7.31
CA PRO A 473 23.66 3.53 8.33
C PRO A 473 23.29 4.07 9.71
N ASN A 474 22.40 3.38 10.40
CA ASN A 474 21.89 3.72 11.74
C ASN A 474 21.14 5.06 11.84
N CYS A 475 20.70 5.65 10.73
CA CYS A 475 19.82 6.81 10.76
C CYS A 475 18.50 6.45 11.45
N ASN A 476 18.11 7.21 12.47
CA ASN A 476 16.86 7.05 13.18
C ASN A 476 15.71 7.75 12.42
N GLY A 477 14.61 7.02 12.24
CA GLY A 477 13.33 7.60 11.82
C GLY A 477 12.35 7.73 12.97
N THR A 478 11.38 8.63 12.83
CA THR A 478 10.29 8.84 13.79
C THR A 478 9.06 8.01 13.38
N PHE A 479 8.59 7.13 14.27
CA PHE A 479 7.41 6.28 14.04
C PHE A 479 6.30 6.64 15.03
N VAL A 480 5.19 7.16 14.53
CA VAL A 480 3.99 7.52 15.31
C VAL A 480 2.97 6.39 15.25
N ARG A 481 2.58 5.83 16.40
CA ARG A 481 1.65 4.71 16.45
C ARG A 481 0.22 5.19 16.72
N LEU A 482 -0.62 5.16 15.68
CA LEU A 482 -2.03 5.56 15.71
C LEU A 482 -3.02 4.38 15.62
N VAL A 483 -2.50 3.15 15.56
CA VAL A 483 -3.29 1.91 15.46
C VAL A 483 -4.35 1.75 16.57
N PRO A 484 -4.10 2.15 17.85
CA PRO A 484 -5.07 1.94 18.92
C PRO A 484 -6.33 2.82 18.87
N PHE A 485 -6.38 3.80 17.98
CA PHE A 485 -7.48 4.78 17.93
C PHE A 485 -8.49 4.41 16.85
N ASP A 486 -9.78 4.60 17.14
CA ASP A 486 -10.88 3.99 16.39
C ASP A 486 -11.52 4.89 15.31
N SER A 487 -11.12 6.14 15.19
CA SER A 487 -11.63 7.05 14.15
C SER A 487 -10.52 7.89 13.53
N GLN A 488 -10.78 8.41 12.34
CA GLN A 488 -9.90 9.34 11.63
C GLN A 488 -9.63 10.58 12.48
N ASP A 489 -10.68 11.21 13.01
CA ASP A 489 -10.59 12.43 13.83
C ASP A 489 -9.78 12.22 15.11
N GLU A 490 -9.97 11.07 15.76
CA GLU A 490 -9.19 10.73 16.95
C GLU A 490 -7.71 10.55 16.61
N LYS A 491 -7.38 9.89 15.51
CA LYS A 491 -6.00 9.72 15.04
C LYS A 491 -5.33 11.06 14.77
N GLU A 492 -6.01 11.94 14.03
CA GLU A 492 -5.54 13.29 13.75
C GLU A 492 -5.34 14.10 15.04
N LYS A 493 -6.33 14.12 15.92
CA LYS A 493 -6.25 14.79 17.22
C LYS A 493 -5.07 14.28 18.05
N LYS A 494 -4.86 12.97 18.13
CA LYS A 494 -3.75 12.37 18.87
C LYS A 494 -2.38 12.70 18.25
N PHE A 495 -2.32 12.81 16.94
CA PHE A 495 -1.13 13.26 16.24
C PHE A 495 -0.84 14.73 16.59
N LEU A 496 -1.78 15.65 16.39
CA LEU A 496 -1.61 17.08 16.62
C LEU A 496 -1.34 17.45 18.09
N THR A 497 -1.90 16.68 19.02
CA THR A 497 -1.66 16.91 20.47
C THR A 497 -0.40 16.21 20.98
N HIS A 498 0.36 15.50 20.12
CA HIS A 498 1.55 14.73 20.49
C HIS A 498 1.31 13.72 21.62
N THR A 499 0.05 13.22 21.75
CA THR A 499 -0.32 12.22 22.76
C THR A 499 -0.26 10.79 22.25
N ALA A 500 -0.01 10.59 20.97
CA ALA A 500 0.30 9.28 20.41
C ALA A 500 1.71 8.85 20.81
N LYS A 501 1.94 7.54 20.89
CA LYS A 501 3.25 7.00 21.24
C LYS A 501 4.21 7.08 20.06
N ASN A 502 5.33 7.76 20.25
CA ASN A 502 6.41 7.87 19.29
C ASN A 502 7.51 6.87 19.58
N TYR A 503 8.17 6.40 18.53
CA TYR A 503 9.33 5.51 18.58
C TYR A 503 10.40 6.07 17.65
N TYR A 504 11.65 6.02 18.08
CA TYR A 504 12.82 6.48 17.33
C TYR A 504 13.70 5.27 17.03
N VAL A 505 13.72 4.87 15.77
CA VAL A 505 14.29 3.56 15.37
C VAL A 505 15.03 3.67 14.06
N SER A 506 16.23 3.11 13.98
CA SER A 506 16.97 3.01 12.72
C SER A 506 16.54 1.81 11.89
N ASN A 507 16.68 1.92 10.56
CA ASN A 507 16.40 0.83 9.63
C ASN A 507 17.25 -0.42 9.90
N SER A 508 18.48 -0.26 10.37
CA SER A 508 19.40 -1.36 10.71
C SER A 508 18.81 -2.31 11.75
N ARG A 509 17.96 -1.79 12.65
CA ARG A 509 17.31 -2.57 13.70
C ARG A 509 16.36 -3.64 13.16
N PHE A 510 15.74 -3.40 12.02
CA PHE A 510 14.83 -4.37 11.41
C PHE A 510 15.55 -5.60 10.83
N ASN A 511 16.88 -5.52 10.64
CA ASN A 511 17.68 -6.66 10.17
C ASN A 511 17.72 -7.84 11.15
N SER A 512 17.58 -7.59 12.46
CA SER A 512 17.52 -8.63 13.50
C SER A 512 16.15 -9.30 13.59
N ILE A 513 15.11 -8.74 12.94
CA ILE A 513 13.75 -9.28 12.97
C ILE A 513 13.53 -10.22 11.77
N PRO A 514 13.01 -11.44 11.97
CA PRO A 514 12.77 -12.38 10.89
C PRO A 514 11.92 -11.80 9.77
N GLY A 515 12.41 -11.89 8.52
CA GLY A 515 11.75 -11.31 7.35
C GLY A 515 11.82 -9.79 7.29
N LYS A 516 12.68 -9.16 8.12
CA LYS A 516 12.86 -7.71 8.23
C LYS A 516 11.51 -6.97 8.48
N ALA A 517 10.64 -7.55 9.33
CA ALA A 517 9.37 -6.92 9.67
C ALA A 517 9.60 -5.55 10.35
N LEU A 518 8.84 -4.54 9.93
CA LEU A 518 8.98 -3.17 10.46
C LEU A 518 8.28 -3.04 11.84
N ALA A 519 8.64 -3.89 12.78
CA ALA A 519 8.08 -3.87 14.14
C ALA A 519 8.84 -2.85 15.00
N TYR A 520 8.74 -1.58 14.67
CA TYR A 520 9.43 -0.46 15.31
C TYR A 520 9.08 -0.32 16.82
N TRP A 521 7.95 -0.88 17.27
CA TRP A 521 7.53 -0.87 18.68
C TRP A 521 8.17 -1.97 19.55
N LEU A 522 8.94 -2.87 18.95
CA LEU A 522 9.64 -3.93 19.66
C LEU A 522 10.76 -3.34 20.52
N GLY A 523 10.75 -3.61 21.83
CA GLY A 523 11.76 -3.08 22.76
C GLY A 523 13.17 -3.59 22.48
N ASN A 524 13.34 -4.92 22.36
CA ASN A 524 14.62 -5.56 22.04
C ASN A 524 14.46 -6.50 20.83
N PRO A 525 14.99 -6.17 19.64
CA PRO A 525 14.93 -7.04 18.47
C PRO A 525 15.80 -8.28 18.57
N ASP A 526 16.84 -8.28 19.44
CA ASP A 526 17.76 -9.39 19.61
C ASP A 526 17.08 -10.64 20.21
N VAL A 527 15.87 -10.49 20.74
CA VAL A 527 15.06 -11.62 21.21
C VAL A 527 14.93 -12.72 20.14
N PHE A 528 14.91 -12.35 18.86
CA PHE A 528 14.83 -13.32 17.76
C PHE A 528 16.16 -14.03 17.47
N THR A 529 17.29 -13.49 17.92
CA THR A 529 18.63 -14.06 17.72
C THR A 529 19.16 -14.80 18.94
N GLN A 530 18.53 -14.60 20.13
CA GLN A 530 18.95 -15.24 21.38
C GLN A 530 18.46 -16.69 21.53
N GLY A 531 17.47 -17.11 20.74
CA GLY A 531 16.91 -18.47 20.76
C GLY A 531 17.20 -19.25 19.49
N ILE A 532 16.81 -20.52 19.50
CA ILE A 532 16.82 -21.38 18.33
C ILE A 532 15.47 -21.24 17.64
N LEU A 533 15.43 -21.05 16.31
CA LEU A 533 14.15 -20.96 15.60
C LEU A 533 13.37 -22.27 15.77
N LEU A 534 12.07 -22.16 16.02
CA LEU A 534 11.19 -23.32 16.26
C LEU A 534 11.26 -24.35 15.12
N GLU A 535 11.45 -23.92 13.87
CA GLU A 535 11.63 -24.83 12.72
C GLU A 535 12.88 -25.72 12.79
N LYS A 536 13.80 -25.47 13.70
CA LYS A 536 15.01 -26.28 13.93
C LYS A 536 14.83 -27.37 14.98
N VAL A 537 13.69 -27.39 15.66
CA VAL A 537 13.39 -28.34 16.77
C VAL A 537 12.00 -28.95 16.63
N ALA A 538 11.18 -28.40 15.73
CA ALA A 538 9.83 -28.87 15.48
C ALA A 538 9.39 -28.50 14.05
N ASN A 539 8.28 -29.06 13.63
CA ASN A 539 7.74 -28.91 12.28
C ASN A 539 6.38 -28.19 12.29
N PRO A 540 6.33 -26.84 12.26
CA PRO A 540 5.08 -26.14 11.99
C PRO A 540 4.60 -26.43 10.57
N ARG A 541 3.40 -27.00 10.40
CA ARG A 541 2.88 -27.50 9.13
C ARG A 541 1.42 -27.11 8.89
N GLN A 542 1.14 -26.76 7.65
CA GLN A 542 -0.21 -26.59 7.12
C GLN A 542 -0.78 -27.96 6.72
N GLY A 543 -2.05 -28.20 7.00
CA GLY A 543 -2.73 -29.46 6.68
C GLY A 543 -3.51 -29.44 5.35
N MET A 544 -4.46 -30.38 5.26
CA MET A 544 -5.27 -30.58 4.06
C MET A 544 -6.32 -29.49 3.85
N LYS A 545 -6.71 -29.32 2.57
CA LYS A 545 -7.93 -28.63 2.12
C LYS A 545 -8.84 -29.69 1.54
N THR A 546 -9.96 -29.93 2.16
CA THR A 546 -10.93 -30.96 1.74
C THR A 546 -11.60 -30.66 0.40
N LEU A 547 -11.66 -29.38 0.01
CA LEU A 547 -12.42 -28.83 -1.14
C LEU A 547 -13.93 -28.86 -0.97
N ASP A 548 -14.45 -29.64 -0.01
CA ASP A 548 -15.85 -29.76 0.35
C ASP A 548 -15.93 -30.20 1.82
N ASN A 549 -15.96 -29.22 2.72
CA ASN A 549 -16.02 -29.53 4.16
C ASN A 549 -17.32 -30.20 4.54
N ASP A 550 -18.44 -29.81 3.93
CA ASP A 550 -19.76 -30.32 4.24
C ASP A 550 -19.89 -31.79 3.86
N TYR A 551 -19.11 -32.28 2.91
CA TYR A 551 -19.07 -33.67 2.54
C TYR A 551 -18.04 -34.49 3.35
N TYR A 552 -16.82 -33.99 3.54
CA TYR A 552 -15.73 -34.74 4.12
C TYR A 552 -15.58 -34.59 5.63
N ILE A 553 -16.13 -33.56 6.29
CA ILE A 553 -16.01 -33.33 7.72
C ILE A 553 -17.38 -33.48 8.38
N ARG A 554 -17.38 -34.12 9.56
CA ARG A 554 -18.57 -34.32 10.40
C ARG A 554 -18.23 -34.05 11.86
N LEU A 555 -19.24 -33.75 12.67
CA LEU A 555 -19.13 -33.88 14.11
C LEU A 555 -19.08 -35.38 14.45
N TRP A 556 -18.31 -35.77 15.46
CA TRP A 556 -18.11 -37.17 15.79
C TRP A 556 -19.43 -37.90 16.10
N HIS A 557 -20.39 -37.22 16.68
CA HIS A 557 -21.71 -37.79 17.04
C HIS A 557 -22.69 -37.90 15.85
N GLU A 558 -22.38 -37.32 14.69
CA GLU A 558 -23.16 -37.48 13.45
C GLU A 558 -22.86 -38.79 12.73
N VAL A 559 -21.84 -39.52 13.19
CA VAL A 559 -21.37 -40.74 12.55
C VAL A 559 -21.31 -41.90 13.54
N SER A 560 -21.41 -43.14 13.06
CA SER A 560 -21.31 -44.31 13.91
C SER A 560 -19.97 -44.39 14.64
N ARG A 561 -20.00 -44.53 15.99
CA ARG A 561 -18.80 -44.65 16.84
C ARG A 561 -17.90 -45.81 16.42
N ASN A 562 -18.49 -46.92 15.97
CA ASN A 562 -17.76 -48.10 15.51
C ASN A 562 -16.98 -47.87 14.22
N ASN A 563 -17.26 -46.76 13.53
CA ASN A 563 -16.62 -46.36 12.27
C ASN A 563 -15.62 -45.23 12.45
N ILE A 564 -15.29 -44.87 13.70
CA ILE A 564 -14.32 -43.86 14.08
C ILE A 564 -13.08 -44.53 14.66
N MET A 565 -11.91 -44.20 14.16
CA MET A 565 -10.62 -44.63 14.74
C MET A 565 -9.90 -43.41 15.35
N VAL A 566 -9.84 -43.33 16.67
CA VAL A 566 -9.24 -42.19 17.40
C VAL A 566 -7.75 -42.36 17.75
N SER A 567 -7.21 -43.57 17.60
CA SER A 567 -5.88 -43.94 18.08
C SER A 567 -4.96 -44.53 17.00
N ALA A 568 -5.19 -44.18 15.74
CA ALA A 568 -4.30 -44.61 14.65
C ALA A 568 -2.89 -44.02 14.84
N THR A 569 -1.84 -44.83 14.83
CA THR A 569 -0.46 -44.34 15.00
C THR A 569 0.20 -43.98 13.66
N ASP A 570 -0.32 -44.52 12.59
CA ASP A 570 0.19 -44.31 11.23
C ASP A 570 -0.86 -44.69 10.16
N ALA A 571 -0.54 -44.45 8.92
CA ALA A 571 -1.41 -44.74 7.77
C ALA A 571 -1.72 -46.25 7.62
N GLN A 572 -0.80 -47.16 7.99
CA GLN A 572 -1.00 -48.60 7.86
C GLN A 572 -2.01 -49.11 8.91
N VAL A 573 -1.91 -48.59 10.13
CA VAL A 573 -2.87 -48.89 11.19
C VAL A 573 -4.25 -48.32 10.82
N ALA A 574 -4.30 -47.11 10.28
CA ALA A 574 -5.53 -46.49 9.81
C ALA A 574 -6.22 -47.31 8.71
N ILE A 575 -5.49 -47.78 7.70
CA ILE A 575 -6.01 -48.64 6.60
C ILE A 575 -6.52 -49.97 7.15
N LYS A 576 -5.73 -50.65 8.02
CA LYS A 576 -6.11 -51.93 8.60
C LYS A 576 -7.33 -51.90 9.48
N SER A 577 -7.63 -50.75 10.08
CA SER A 577 -8.84 -50.53 10.92
C SER A 577 -10.14 -50.67 10.14
N GLY A 578 -10.13 -50.43 8.82
CA GLY A 578 -11.31 -50.36 7.99
C GLY A 578 -12.27 -49.21 8.34
N CYS A 579 -11.93 -48.37 9.31
CA CYS A 579 -12.75 -47.21 9.72
C CYS A 579 -12.75 -46.14 8.65
N LYS A 580 -13.88 -45.43 8.56
CA LYS A 580 -14.05 -44.32 7.60
C LYS A 580 -13.62 -42.99 8.19
N TRP A 581 -13.82 -42.78 9.48
CA TRP A 581 -13.70 -41.49 10.13
C TRP A 581 -12.54 -41.43 11.09
N PHE A 582 -11.78 -40.34 11.02
CA PHE A 582 -10.60 -40.09 11.86
C PHE A 582 -10.64 -38.69 12.43
N PRO A 583 -10.17 -38.46 13.67
CA PRO A 583 -10.07 -37.13 14.26
C PRO A 583 -9.31 -36.15 13.37
N ILE A 584 -9.81 -34.93 13.27
CA ILE A 584 -9.14 -33.87 12.53
C ILE A 584 -9.08 -32.56 13.32
N ASN A 585 -7.90 -31.98 13.42
CA ASN A 585 -7.72 -30.61 13.89
C ASN A 585 -8.20 -29.63 12.79
N HIS A 586 -9.32 -28.94 13.03
CA HIS A 586 -9.96 -28.05 12.05
C HIS A 586 -10.09 -26.59 12.50
N GLY A 587 -9.45 -26.23 13.62
CA GLY A 587 -9.58 -24.93 14.28
C GLY A 587 -10.60 -24.98 15.42
N GLY A 588 -11.37 -23.92 15.59
CA GLY A 588 -12.38 -23.79 16.61
C GLY A 588 -12.18 -22.58 17.53
N GLU A 589 -12.93 -22.52 18.62
CA GLU A 589 -12.93 -21.42 19.58
C GLU A 589 -11.60 -21.29 20.34
N TYR A 590 -11.44 -20.16 21.02
CA TYR A 590 -10.28 -19.90 21.87
C TYR A 590 -10.22 -20.88 23.04
N ARG A 591 -9.27 -21.83 22.99
CA ARG A 591 -8.93 -22.75 24.08
C ARG A 591 -7.43 -22.98 24.11
N LYS A 592 -6.82 -22.92 25.29
CA LYS A 592 -5.41 -23.25 25.52
C LYS A 592 -5.29 -24.68 26.04
N TYR A 593 -4.17 -25.30 25.77
CA TYR A 593 -3.70 -26.59 26.22
C TYR A 593 -4.50 -27.80 25.71
N TYR A 594 -5.85 -27.85 25.73
CA TYR A 594 -6.64 -28.98 25.26
C TYR A 594 -8.06 -28.55 24.84
N GLY A 595 -8.69 -29.29 23.89
CA GLY A 595 -10.08 -29.13 23.46
C GLY A 595 -10.28 -28.89 21.98
N ASN A 596 -11.52 -28.61 21.58
CA ASN A 596 -12.00 -28.54 20.18
C ASN A 596 -11.90 -29.87 19.42
N ASN A 597 -11.88 -30.98 20.14
CA ASN A 597 -11.80 -32.36 19.60
C ASN A 597 -13.19 -32.91 19.31
N TYR A 598 -13.94 -32.30 18.39
CA TYR A 598 -15.32 -32.69 18.07
C TYR A 598 -15.50 -33.01 16.56
N THR A 599 -14.49 -32.84 15.74
CA THR A 599 -14.58 -33.08 14.30
C THR A 599 -13.83 -34.32 13.86
N VAL A 600 -14.43 -35.04 12.91
CA VAL A 600 -13.84 -36.19 12.22
C VAL A 600 -13.88 -36.00 10.71
N VAL A 601 -12.91 -36.55 10.00
CA VAL A 601 -12.79 -36.47 8.55
C VAL A 601 -12.89 -37.84 7.92
N ASN A 602 -13.53 -37.94 6.75
CA ASN A 602 -13.53 -39.12 5.92
C ASN A 602 -12.13 -39.33 5.34
N TRP A 603 -11.39 -40.25 5.91
CA TRP A 603 -10.05 -40.65 5.48
C TRP A 603 -9.97 -42.15 5.19
N TYR A 604 -11.08 -42.73 4.73
CA TYR A 604 -11.15 -44.15 4.36
C TYR A 604 -10.04 -44.51 3.37
N ASN A 605 -9.40 -45.68 3.58
CA ASN A 605 -8.33 -46.19 2.75
C ASN A 605 -7.24 -45.16 2.42
N ASP A 606 -6.70 -44.50 3.46
CA ASP A 606 -5.71 -43.41 3.35
C ASP A 606 -6.16 -42.22 2.48
N GLY A 607 -7.45 -41.88 2.61
CA GLY A 607 -8.03 -40.71 1.92
C GLY A 607 -8.17 -40.87 0.41
N GLU A 608 -8.34 -42.09 -0.09
CA GLU A 608 -8.40 -42.44 -1.51
C GLU A 608 -9.37 -41.55 -2.28
N GLU A 609 -10.59 -41.36 -1.78
CA GLU A 609 -11.63 -40.54 -2.41
C GLU A 609 -11.20 -39.05 -2.52
N MET A 610 -10.66 -38.50 -1.44
CA MET A 610 -10.19 -37.10 -1.40
C MET A 610 -8.98 -36.90 -2.31
N LYS A 611 -8.05 -37.84 -2.36
CA LYS A 611 -6.90 -37.84 -3.27
C LYS A 611 -7.33 -37.90 -4.73
N ALA A 612 -8.30 -38.79 -5.06
CA ALA A 612 -8.87 -38.87 -6.40
C ALA A 612 -9.56 -37.57 -6.84
N ASN A 613 -10.30 -36.92 -5.93
CA ASN A 613 -10.92 -35.61 -6.17
C ASN A 613 -9.87 -34.51 -6.43
N ALA A 614 -8.78 -34.52 -5.66
CA ALA A 614 -7.67 -33.58 -5.87
C ALA A 614 -6.99 -33.77 -7.25
N ILE A 615 -6.76 -35.00 -7.66
CA ILE A 615 -6.21 -35.34 -8.98
C ILE A 615 -7.18 -34.87 -10.08
N LYS A 616 -8.48 -35.18 -9.96
CA LYS A 616 -9.50 -34.79 -10.95
C LYS A 616 -9.55 -33.28 -11.14
N LYS A 617 -9.42 -32.50 -10.07
CA LYS A 617 -9.57 -31.04 -10.11
C LYS A 617 -8.28 -30.30 -10.47
N TYR A 618 -7.13 -30.81 -10.05
CA TYR A 618 -5.85 -30.08 -10.15
C TYR A 618 -4.72 -30.87 -10.79
N ASN A 619 -4.95 -32.10 -11.16
CA ASN A 619 -3.93 -33.05 -11.66
C ASN A 619 -2.74 -33.20 -10.67
N CYS A 620 -2.97 -32.94 -9.36
CA CYS A 620 -1.93 -32.95 -8.33
C CYS A 620 -2.54 -33.11 -6.94
N ILE A 621 -2.10 -34.11 -6.17
CA ILE A 621 -2.55 -34.36 -4.79
C ILE A 621 -2.05 -33.27 -3.85
N THR A 622 -0.77 -32.92 -3.95
CA THR A 622 -0.09 -32.04 -2.99
C THR A 622 -0.58 -30.57 -3.04
N ARG A 623 -1.39 -30.22 -4.02
CA ARG A 623 -2.02 -28.88 -4.07
C ARG A 623 -3.07 -28.68 -2.98
N THR A 624 -3.69 -29.74 -2.53
CA THR A 624 -4.77 -29.72 -1.53
C THR A 624 -4.48 -30.57 -0.31
N ILE A 625 -3.80 -31.70 -0.45
CA ILE A 625 -3.45 -32.60 0.63
C ILE A 625 -1.93 -32.53 0.83
N THR A 626 -1.53 -31.78 1.86
CA THR A 626 -0.12 -31.48 2.12
C THR A 626 0.35 -32.18 3.40
N ASN A 627 1.67 -32.38 3.51
CA ASN A 627 2.32 -32.83 4.74
C ASN A 627 1.80 -34.16 5.32
N ILE A 628 1.40 -35.10 4.46
CA ILE A 628 0.83 -36.42 4.82
C ILE A 628 1.75 -37.19 5.79
N ALA A 629 3.07 -37.04 5.69
CA ALA A 629 4.05 -37.71 6.57
C ALA A 629 3.93 -37.31 8.06
N TYR A 630 3.18 -36.24 8.37
CA TYR A 630 2.94 -35.76 9.73
C TYR A 630 1.55 -36.13 10.27
N TYR A 631 0.69 -36.77 9.46
CA TYR A 631 -0.62 -37.24 9.92
C TYR A 631 -0.45 -38.34 10.96
N PHE A 632 -1.39 -38.40 11.89
CA PHE A 632 -1.44 -39.34 13.02
C PHE A 632 -0.38 -39.14 14.11
N LYS A 633 0.61 -38.23 13.91
CA LYS A 633 1.64 -37.93 14.92
C LYS A 633 1.10 -36.98 15.98
N PRO A 634 1.58 -37.10 17.24
CA PRO A 634 1.20 -36.16 18.29
C PRO A 634 1.77 -34.76 18.03
N GLY A 635 1.13 -33.75 18.59
CA GLY A 635 1.58 -32.37 18.32
C GLY A 635 0.78 -31.32 19.06
N VAL A 636 1.01 -30.06 18.63
CA VAL A 636 0.27 -28.90 19.10
C VAL A 636 -0.45 -28.27 17.91
N THR A 637 -1.76 -28.02 18.06
CA THR A 637 -2.59 -27.39 17.02
C THR A 637 -3.11 -26.03 17.44
N TRP A 638 -3.48 -25.21 16.47
CA TRP A 638 -4.11 -23.90 16.69
C TRP A 638 -5.10 -23.54 15.60
N SER A 639 -5.96 -22.55 15.87
CA SER A 639 -6.83 -21.95 14.87
C SER A 639 -6.06 -20.87 14.11
N VAL A 640 -5.97 -20.99 12.80
CA VAL A 640 -5.17 -20.06 11.96
C VAL A 640 -5.76 -18.66 11.99
N ILE A 641 -7.08 -18.53 11.86
CA ILE A 641 -7.78 -17.24 11.88
C ILE A 641 -8.40 -17.06 13.26
N CYS A 642 -7.85 -16.14 14.04
CA CYS A 642 -8.35 -15.79 15.36
C CYS A 642 -7.79 -14.43 15.80
N SER A 643 -8.50 -13.75 16.69
CA SER A 643 -8.06 -12.48 17.29
C SER A 643 -6.93 -12.67 18.31
N LYS A 644 -6.85 -13.84 18.92
CA LYS A 644 -5.85 -14.18 19.91
C LYS A 644 -5.38 -15.62 19.70
N PRO A 645 -4.07 -15.89 19.58
CA PRO A 645 -3.56 -17.23 19.39
C PRO A 645 -3.77 -18.10 20.64
N SER A 646 -4.18 -19.34 20.42
CA SER A 646 -4.31 -20.36 21.47
C SER A 646 -3.91 -21.72 20.93
N PHE A 647 -3.11 -22.44 21.71
CA PHE A 647 -2.46 -23.67 21.28
C PHE A 647 -2.95 -24.84 22.11
N ARG A 648 -3.32 -25.93 21.43
CA ARG A 648 -3.89 -27.16 22.05
C ARG A 648 -2.97 -28.34 21.77
N TRP A 649 -2.61 -29.04 22.83
CA TRP A 649 -1.94 -30.32 22.77
C TRP A 649 -2.91 -31.38 22.23
N TYR A 650 -2.44 -32.31 21.40
CA TYR A 650 -3.17 -33.49 20.96
C TYR A 650 -2.22 -34.70 20.85
N GLY A 651 -2.75 -35.90 21.16
CA GLY A 651 -2.03 -37.17 21.06
C GLY A 651 -1.99 -37.73 19.64
N THR A 652 -1.65 -39.00 19.50
CA THR A 652 -1.68 -39.72 18.21
C THR A 652 -3.11 -39.87 17.68
N GLY A 653 -3.26 -40.11 16.38
CA GLY A 653 -4.53 -40.42 15.74
C GLY A 653 -5.20 -39.26 15.01
N PHE A 654 -4.65 -38.07 15.08
CA PHE A 654 -5.22 -36.88 14.44
C PHE A 654 -4.62 -36.59 13.06
N LEU A 655 -5.50 -36.19 12.16
CA LEU A 655 -5.15 -35.45 10.97
C LEU A 655 -5.29 -33.95 11.24
N PHE A 656 -4.90 -33.11 10.31
CA PHE A 656 -5.01 -31.65 10.45
C PHE A 656 -5.32 -30.96 9.14
N SER A 657 -6.08 -29.88 9.23
CA SER A 657 -6.53 -29.09 8.09
C SER A 657 -5.72 -27.80 7.92
N ASN A 658 -6.06 -27.05 6.87
CA ASN A 658 -5.53 -25.72 6.65
C ASN A 658 -6.00 -24.72 7.74
N GLY A 659 -7.21 -24.90 8.29
CA GLY A 659 -7.75 -24.03 9.35
C GLY A 659 -7.25 -24.40 10.75
N GLY A 660 -6.85 -25.66 10.98
CA GLY A 660 -6.24 -26.17 12.21
C GLY A 660 -4.86 -26.74 11.92
N GLN A 661 -3.87 -25.88 11.77
CA GLN A 661 -2.49 -26.26 11.52
C GLN A 661 -1.83 -26.86 12.73
N CYS A 662 -0.66 -27.52 12.58
CA CYS A 662 0.01 -28.17 13.68
C CYS A 662 1.51 -27.90 13.74
N VAL A 663 2.07 -28.07 14.95
CA VAL A 663 3.51 -28.20 15.22
C VAL A 663 3.74 -29.63 15.69
N VAL A 664 4.56 -30.38 14.97
CA VAL A 664 4.99 -31.71 15.37
C VAL A 664 6.46 -31.61 15.79
N PRO A 665 6.83 -32.00 17.02
CA PRO A 665 8.23 -31.96 17.47
C PRO A 665 9.11 -32.94 16.70
N ASP A 666 10.41 -32.70 16.65
CA ASP A 666 11.38 -33.65 16.11
C ASP A 666 11.62 -34.80 17.08
N GLU A 667 11.57 -34.53 18.39
CA GLU A 667 11.70 -35.48 19.50
C GLU A 667 10.44 -35.45 20.36
N ASP A 668 9.84 -36.59 20.65
CA ASP A 668 8.54 -36.70 21.34
C ASP A 668 8.57 -36.12 22.77
N ASP A 669 9.71 -36.16 23.46
CA ASP A 669 9.93 -35.62 24.81
C ASP A 669 10.00 -34.07 24.87
N GLU A 670 9.96 -33.40 23.74
CA GLU A 670 9.91 -31.93 23.63
C GLU A 670 8.47 -31.42 23.48
N LEU A 671 7.47 -32.27 23.29
CA LEU A 671 6.11 -31.88 22.95
C LEU A 671 5.47 -30.97 23.99
N GLU A 672 5.54 -31.34 25.28
CA GLU A 672 4.96 -30.58 26.39
C GLU A 672 5.73 -29.26 26.59
N TYR A 673 7.04 -29.25 26.39
CA TYR A 673 7.82 -28.03 26.45
C TYR A 673 7.41 -27.02 25.36
N ILE A 674 7.24 -27.51 24.13
CA ILE A 674 6.74 -26.72 22.99
C ILE A 674 5.32 -26.21 23.25
N ALA A 675 4.43 -27.03 23.81
CA ALA A 675 3.08 -26.65 24.17
C ALA A 675 3.05 -25.53 25.22
N GLY A 676 3.92 -25.62 26.22
CA GLY A 676 4.11 -24.58 27.24
C GLY A 676 4.64 -23.27 26.67
N PHE A 677 5.68 -23.36 25.82
CA PHE A 677 6.26 -22.20 25.14
C PHE A 677 5.21 -21.50 24.26
N LEU A 678 4.50 -22.23 23.40
CA LEU A 678 3.51 -21.68 22.47
C LEU A 678 2.33 -21.01 23.20
N ASN A 679 1.94 -21.49 24.40
CA ASN A 679 0.88 -20.88 25.19
C ASN A 679 1.35 -19.72 26.09
N SER A 680 2.66 -19.40 26.09
CA SER A 680 3.23 -18.33 26.91
C SER A 680 2.84 -16.94 26.40
N LYS A 681 2.88 -15.94 27.28
CA LYS A 681 2.72 -14.52 26.93
C LYS A 681 3.82 -14.02 26.00
N VAL A 682 5.02 -14.61 26.09
CA VAL A 682 6.14 -14.28 25.22
C VAL A 682 5.83 -14.66 23.76
N THR A 683 5.32 -15.87 23.55
CA THR A 683 4.91 -16.31 22.21
C THR A 683 3.78 -15.44 21.65
N GLU A 684 2.77 -15.14 22.45
CA GLU A 684 1.68 -14.22 22.04
C GLU A 684 2.23 -12.86 21.61
N TYR A 685 3.15 -12.29 22.38
CA TYR A 685 3.81 -11.03 22.05
C TYR A 685 4.62 -11.10 20.76
N LEU A 686 5.44 -12.14 20.59
CA LEU A 686 6.29 -12.32 19.40
C LEU A 686 5.45 -12.61 18.13
N LEU A 687 4.37 -13.38 18.23
CA LEU A 687 3.47 -13.63 17.11
C LEU A 687 2.75 -12.36 16.66
N ASN A 688 2.33 -11.50 17.58
CA ASN A 688 1.72 -10.21 17.24
C ASN A 688 2.71 -9.24 16.56
N ILE A 689 4.02 -9.47 16.74
CA ILE A 689 5.06 -8.73 16.00
C ILE A 689 5.19 -9.28 14.57
N LEU A 690 5.26 -10.61 14.44
CA LEU A 690 5.46 -11.28 13.15
C LEU A 690 4.21 -11.24 12.26
N SER A 691 3.03 -11.26 12.87
CA SER A 691 1.73 -11.20 12.20
C SER A 691 0.75 -10.34 13.00
N PRO A 692 0.75 -9.02 12.82
CA PRO A 692 -0.21 -8.12 13.47
C PRO A 692 -1.61 -8.21 12.85
N THR A 693 -1.87 -9.21 12.00
CA THR A 693 -3.16 -9.53 11.39
C THR A 693 -3.85 -10.66 12.13
N LEU A 694 -5.11 -10.97 11.78
CA LEU A 694 -5.88 -12.07 12.37
C LEU A 694 -5.43 -13.48 11.96
N GLY A 695 -4.37 -13.60 11.12
CA GLY A 695 -3.93 -14.86 10.56
C GLY A 695 -2.58 -15.34 11.10
N PHE A 696 -2.56 -16.43 11.89
CA PHE A 696 -1.34 -17.03 12.42
C PHE A 696 -0.93 -18.28 11.61
N GLU A 697 -0.34 -18.07 10.45
CA GLU A 697 0.12 -19.16 9.58
C GLU A 697 1.40 -19.85 10.13
N SER A 698 1.58 -21.12 9.79
CA SER A 698 2.77 -21.91 10.20
C SER A 698 4.10 -21.27 9.85
N GLY A 699 4.15 -20.44 8.81
CA GLY A 699 5.33 -19.69 8.43
C GLY A 699 5.81 -18.67 9.48
N TYR A 700 4.90 -18.11 10.29
CA TYR A 700 5.25 -17.22 11.40
C TYR A 700 5.77 -18.01 12.60
N LEU A 701 5.13 -19.16 12.90
CA LEU A 701 5.56 -20.01 14.01
C LEU A 701 6.97 -20.55 13.80
N LYS A 702 7.36 -20.88 12.57
CA LYS A 702 8.73 -21.29 12.21
C LYS A 702 9.80 -20.32 12.70
N LYS A 703 9.48 -19.02 12.71
CA LYS A 703 10.38 -17.91 13.03
C LYS A 703 10.41 -17.58 14.53
N LEU A 704 9.66 -18.28 15.37
CA LEU A 704 9.66 -18.06 16.82
C LEU A 704 10.97 -18.57 17.44
N PRO A 705 11.65 -17.78 18.30
CA PRO A 705 12.86 -18.21 19.01
C PRO A 705 12.49 -19.00 20.27
N ILE A 706 12.86 -20.28 20.32
CA ILE A 706 12.70 -21.12 21.52
C ILE A 706 14.08 -21.25 22.21
N ILE A 707 14.10 -21.24 23.53
CA ILE A 707 15.33 -21.39 24.32
C ILE A 707 15.40 -22.86 24.76
N LYS A 708 16.47 -23.58 24.41
CA LYS A 708 16.77 -24.92 24.94
C LYS A 708 17.71 -24.82 26.13
N GLY A 709 17.64 -25.79 27.05
CA GLY A 709 18.55 -25.89 28.18
C GLY A 709 18.27 -24.91 29.31
N VAL A 710 17.00 -24.55 29.53
CA VAL A 710 16.60 -23.68 30.62
C VAL A 710 16.71 -24.43 31.96
N ASP A 711 17.29 -23.83 32.99
CA ASP A 711 17.41 -24.38 34.36
C ASP A 711 16.05 -24.84 34.93
N LYS A 712 14.96 -24.26 34.47
CA LYS A 712 13.58 -24.56 34.90
C LYS A 712 12.81 -25.50 33.96
N LYS A 713 13.46 -26.24 33.04
CA LYS A 713 12.75 -27.10 32.08
C LYS A 713 11.79 -28.08 32.78
N THR A 714 12.23 -28.73 33.84
CA THR A 714 11.40 -29.68 34.62
C THR A 714 10.18 -29.03 35.24
N GLU A 715 10.31 -27.81 35.79
CA GLU A 715 9.17 -27.03 36.33
C GLU A 715 8.16 -26.65 35.20
N ILE A 716 8.68 -26.22 34.05
CA ILE A 716 7.83 -25.85 32.88
C ILE A 716 7.07 -27.08 32.40
N LEU A 717 7.73 -28.24 32.27
CA LEU A 717 7.09 -29.51 31.85
C LEU A 717 5.95 -29.87 32.81
N SER A 718 6.21 -29.92 34.14
CA SER A 718 5.23 -30.24 35.14
C SER A 718 4.02 -29.31 35.15
N LEU A 719 4.25 -27.99 34.97
CA LEU A 719 3.17 -27.02 34.89
C LEU A 719 2.37 -27.19 33.59
N THR A 720 3.02 -27.50 32.48
CA THR A 720 2.36 -27.71 31.20
C THR A 720 1.48 -28.98 31.22
N GLU A 721 2.01 -30.10 31.70
CA GLU A 721 1.26 -31.36 31.90
C GLU A 721 0.04 -31.17 32.79
N ARG A 722 0.21 -30.44 33.91
CA ARG A 722 -0.90 -30.11 34.79
C ARG A 722 -1.97 -29.29 34.11
N ASN A 723 -1.59 -28.28 33.33
CA ASN A 723 -2.52 -27.46 32.54
C ASN A 723 -3.24 -28.29 31.46
N ILE A 724 -2.53 -29.16 30.76
CA ILE A 724 -3.14 -30.10 29.80
C ILE A 724 -4.18 -31.00 30.53
N SER A 725 -3.81 -31.57 31.65
CA SER A 725 -4.69 -32.44 32.44
C SER A 725 -5.97 -31.71 32.93
N ILE A 726 -5.81 -30.49 33.44
CA ILE A 726 -6.95 -29.66 33.88
C ILE A 726 -7.89 -29.36 32.70
N CYS A 727 -7.32 -28.90 31.57
CA CYS A 727 -8.11 -28.56 30.38
C CYS A 727 -8.76 -29.80 29.75
N LYS A 728 -8.10 -30.97 29.82
CA LYS A 728 -8.67 -32.24 29.35
C LYS A 728 -9.84 -32.66 30.24
N THR A 729 -9.69 -32.60 31.55
CA THR A 729 -10.77 -32.89 32.49
C THR A 729 -11.98 -31.98 32.31
N ASP A 730 -11.73 -30.65 32.11
CA ASP A 730 -12.78 -29.69 31.78
C ASP A 730 -13.48 -30.05 30.46
N TRP A 731 -12.71 -30.33 29.39
CA TRP A 731 -13.27 -30.69 28.09
C TRP A 731 -14.11 -31.99 28.15
N ASP A 732 -13.60 -33.02 28.82
CA ASP A 732 -14.24 -34.33 28.90
C ASP A 732 -15.43 -34.33 29.87
N SER A 733 -15.69 -33.24 30.61
CA SER A 733 -16.91 -33.08 31.43
C SER A 733 -18.13 -32.64 30.62
N TYR A 734 -17.98 -32.41 29.31
CA TYR A 734 -19.06 -32.00 28.41
C TYR A 734 -19.36 -33.07 27.36
N GLU A 735 -20.62 -33.23 27.00
CA GLU A 735 -21.12 -34.17 25.97
C GLU A 735 -20.54 -33.91 24.55
N THR A 736 -19.85 -32.79 24.35
CA THR A 736 -19.12 -32.48 23.11
C THR A 736 -17.85 -33.31 22.95
N SER A 737 -17.35 -33.89 24.05
CA SER A 737 -16.20 -34.79 24.00
C SER A 737 -16.63 -36.21 23.64
N TRP A 738 -15.83 -36.91 22.83
CA TRP A 738 -16.01 -38.37 22.64
C TRP A 738 -15.49 -39.22 23.81
N ASP A 739 -14.86 -38.61 24.80
CA ASP A 739 -14.33 -39.20 26.03
C ASP A 739 -15.20 -38.85 27.27
N PHE A 740 -16.39 -38.22 27.08
CA PHE A 740 -17.39 -37.87 28.10
C PHE A 740 -17.85 -39.07 28.90
#